data_8ffe4d38114a2f322b77b65bde0b4cff
#
_entry.id   8ffe4d38114a2f322b77b65bde0b4cff
#
_cell.length_a   1.000
_cell.length_b   1.000
_cell.length_c   1.000
_cell.angle_alpha   90.00
_cell.angle_beta   90.00
_cell.angle_gamma   90.00
#
_symmetry.space_group_name_H-M   'P 1'
#
loop_
_entity.id
_entity.type
_entity.pdbx_description
1 polymer ?
#
loop_
_entity_poly.entity_id
_entity_poly.type
_entity_poly.pdbx_seq_one_letter_code
_entity_poly.pdbx_strand_id
1 'polypeptide(L)'
;MKTQLFLLLLALSVLRTQAQSLSIKGRVTDASQEAVVAANVSLWTIDSTLVTGVTSDAQGKFALPKIKAGDYRLSISFIGLQSENILLKLNKSLDLGDVQLQEDAVSLGEVTVSASNVLQRVDRQIILPSESQLKRSFGAYDLLNNLGIARLQVDNLSNSMSVSGGGAVQTRINGIKVTDKEIAAVRAKDVLRVEFIEDPGKQYGDDELGAVVNIILRRRETGGVVNFQLSDSPHTLWGENFLSAKFNYKNSEWGIDYFNKNGKYHSRLESHETFYLGDRTIDRIKEGIEDESPSLSFINNLNLTYNLTKADKYVFNAIFRNNLSNTPYQNELNKMWAVGSTESIYSYVNNHTSSYSPALDLYFQHTLPHQQSIQMNVTGTLIHTKNNRKYKEYKDENAPLADIQTLVDGDKRSVIGEAIYEKNFKEVKLSGGARHYQMRTENEYKGSNPTTSKMDQSQTSAFFEVQGKVKDFSYAGSVGMTRAWFKESEEDHAYYTFTPTVRLSYNLKKAGFLRYRFNISPAIPSLGSLTDVEQAMDTIQIVRGNPLLKTYQQFTNSLSYSYSKKQFNANLSVRHQYYDNPIMESIFVEDGKLILKDENQRSFQSLNTELMAGINGATLFGLKDFLTLYASGGYTRSWSEGLNYSHMYDEFYYSVMAQVQYKGLSLLGQFRKVQNNFFGETIKKNENQTAFMAMYTRQNLQAGIGIMFPFTNNYKVGKERISKVAPFRSETFVRETGQMVVLRVGYTFEFGRKHKAGNKGLNNSDTDSGIINMQR
;
A
#
# COMPACT_ATOMS: atom_id res chain seq x y z
N MET A 1 -45.09 66.93 31.12
CA MET A 1 -44.68 65.74 31.99
C MET A 1 -44.52 64.44 31.22
N LYS A 2 -45.17 64.12 30.12
CA LYS A 2 -44.92 62.80 29.39
C LYS A 2 -43.61 62.73 28.60
N THR A 3 -43.08 63.86 28.13
CA THR A 3 -41.81 63.90 27.34
C THR A 3 -40.56 63.83 28.21
N GLN A 4 -40.63 64.29 29.44
CA GLN A 4 -39.50 64.22 30.36
C GLN A 4 -39.29 62.77 30.97
N LEU A 5 -40.39 62.04 31.12
CA LEU A 5 -40.38 60.67 31.58
C LEU A 5 -39.84 59.73 30.49
N PHE A 6 -40.04 60.00 29.23
CA PHE A 6 -39.53 59.25 28.09
C PHE A 6 -38.00 59.43 27.93
N LEU A 7 -37.49 60.65 28.15
CA LEU A 7 -36.05 60.95 28.13
C LEU A 7 -35.32 60.33 29.35
N LEU A 8 -35.97 60.23 30.51
CA LEU A 8 -35.40 59.52 31.65
C LEU A 8 -35.33 57.99 31.49
N LEU A 9 -36.33 57.37 30.84
CA LEU A 9 -36.35 55.96 30.48
C LEU A 9 -35.34 55.64 29.36
N LEU A 10 -35.12 56.59 28.43
CA LEU A 10 -34.10 56.44 27.39
C LEU A 10 -32.67 56.55 27.98
N ALA A 11 -32.46 57.43 28.98
CA ALA A 11 -31.16 57.58 29.68
C ALA A 11 -30.84 56.38 30.57
N LEU A 12 -31.81 55.69 31.13
CA LEU A 12 -31.63 54.45 31.93
C LEU A 12 -31.38 53.18 31.07
N SER A 13 -31.71 53.22 29.77
CA SER A 13 -31.44 52.11 28.85
C SER A 13 -29.99 52.06 28.31
N VAL A 14 -29.15 53.09 28.58
CA VAL A 14 -27.77 53.19 28.08
C VAL A 14 -26.75 52.71 29.11
N LEU A 15 -27.15 52.37 30.33
CA LEU A 15 -26.28 51.67 31.28
C LEU A 15 -26.19 50.19 30.95
N ARG A 16 -25.69 49.84 29.75
CA ARG A 16 -25.14 48.53 29.51
C ARG A 16 -23.85 48.40 30.34
N THR A 17 -23.91 47.65 31.40
CA THR A 17 -22.70 47.08 32.02
C THR A 17 -21.93 46.38 30.97
N GLN A 18 -20.87 46.99 30.45
CA GLN A 18 -19.82 46.24 29.71
C GLN A 18 -19.24 45.23 30.70
N ALA A 19 -19.70 43.99 30.63
CA ALA A 19 -19.00 42.90 31.29
C ALA A 19 -17.60 42.88 30.68
N GLN A 20 -16.63 43.32 31.45
CA GLN A 20 -15.21 43.35 31.09
C GLN A 20 -14.81 41.92 30.73
N SER A 21 -14.66 41.63 29.43
CA SER A 21 -14.19 40.32 29.00
C SER A 21 -12.68 40.26 29.16
N LEU A 22 -12.25 39.41 30.07
CA LEU A 22 -10.83 39.21 30.40
C LEU A 22 -10.19 38.15 29.48
N SER A 23 -8.88 38.12 29.40
CA SER A 23 -8.13 37.14 28.63
C SER A 23 -6.98 36.59 29.47
N ILE A 24 -6.65 35.32 29.22
CA ILE A 24 -5.42 34.68 29.73
C ILE A 24 -4.57 34.32 28.50
N LYS A 25 -3.32 34.74 28.53
CA LYS A 25 -2.32 34.41 27.52
C LYS A 25 -1.01 33.96 28.16
N GLY A 26 -0.20 33.25 27.39
CA GLY A 26 1.10 32.76 27.80
C GLY A 26 1.78 31.99 26.68
N ARG A 27 2.92 31.42 26.99
CA ARG A 27 3.69 30.56 26.10
C ARG A 27 4.08 29.28 26.82
N VAL A 28 3.84 28.12 26.18
CA VAL A 28 4.22 26.81 26.73
C VAL A 28 5.59 26.43 26.18
N THR A 29 6.50 26.10 27.08
CA THR A 29 7.87 25.66 26.79
C THR A 29 8.14 24.30 27.44
N ASP A 30 9.13 23.56 26.95
CA ASP A 30 9.69 22.36 27.59
C ASP A 30 10.89 22.72 28.53
N ALA A 31 11.52 21.69 29.11
CA ALA A 31 12.68 21.84 29.97
C ALA A 31 13.89 22.49 29.28
N SER A 32 13.96 22.45 27.96
CA SER A 32 15.00 23.10 27.14
C SER A 32 14.62 24.50 26.68
N GLN A 33 13.51 25.08 27.21
CA GLN A 33 12.91 26.36 26.79
C GLN A 33 12.45 26.40 25.35
N GLU A 34 12.29 25.24 24.68
CA GLU A 34 11.70 25.15 23.33
C GLU A 34 10.18 25.25 23.38
N ALA A 35 9.60 25.83 22.33
CA ALA A 35 8.14 25.99 22.21
C ALA A 35 7.42 24.65 22.11
N VAL A 36 6.51 24.37 23.02
CA VAL A 36 5.63 23.19 22.94
C VAL A 36 4.44 23.53 22.07
N VAL A 37 4.44 23.04 20.84
CA VAL A 37 3.40 23.28 19.84
C VAL A 37 2.23 22.31 20.03
N ALA A 38 0.99 22.81 19.95
CA ALA A 38 -0.24 22.03 20.15
C ALA A 38 -0.36 21.45 21.58
N ALA A 39 0.22 22.09 22.58
CA ALA A 39 -0.10 21.79 23.98
C ALA A 39 -1.57 22.13 24.23
N ASN A 40 -2.26 21.26 24.93
CA ASN A 40 -3.67 21.48 25.27
C ASN A 40 -3.76 22.39 26.49
N VAL A 41 -4.38 23.56 26.34
CA VAL A 41 -4.59 24.55 27.40
C VAL A 41 -6.08 24.65 27.68
N SER A 42 -6.52 24.17 28.81
CA SER A 42 -7.95 24.10 29.21
C SER A 42 -8.20 24.85 30.51
N LEU A 43 -9.25 25.67 30.51
CA LEU A 43 -9.68 26.43 31.67
C LEU A 43 -10.93 25.78 32.29
N TRP A 44 -10.86 25.53 33.58
CA TRP A 44 -11.91 24.86 34.35
C TRP A 44 -12.35 25.74 35.50
N THR A 45 -13.61 25.71 35.87
CA THR A 45 -14.08 26.21 37.14
C THR A 45 -13.56 25.35 38.29
N ILE A 46 -13.59 25.84 39.51
CA ILE A 46 -13.12 25.10 40.70
C ILE A 46 -13.94 23.79 40.90
N ASP A 47 -15.20 23.77 40.52
CA ASP A 47 -16.08 22.60 40.56
C ASP A 47 -15.87 21.62 39.35
N SER A 48 -14.78 21.79 38.60
CA SER A 48 -14.38 20.93 37.48
C SER A 48 -15.28 20.98 36.24
N THR A 49 -15.98 22.09 36.00
CA THR A 49 -16.68 22.35 34.74
C THR A 49 -15.74 23.01 33.73
N LEU A 50 -15.65 22.49 32.51
CA LEU A 50 -14.82 23.07 31.45
C LEU A 50 -15.44 24.38 30.95
N VAL A 51 -14.69 25.48 31.07
CA VAL A 51 -15.08 26.82 30.60
C VAL A 51 -14.72 27.03 29.15
N THR A 52 -13.47 26.79 28.79
CA THR A 52 -12.95 26.92 27.42
C THR A 52 -11.60 26.21 27.29
N GLY A 53 -11.15 25.97 26.07
CA GLY A 53 -9.83 25.42 25.81
C GLY A 53 -9.30 25.83 24.45
N VAL A 54 -7.98 25.91 24.32
CA VAL A 54 -7.23 26.18 23.08
C VAL A 54 -6.00 25.29 23.03
N THR A 55 -5.33 25.26 21.89
CA THR A 55 -4.00 24.65 21.74
C THR A 55 -2.97 25.75 21.51
N SER A 56 -1.74 25.56 22.00
CA SER A 56 -0.62 26.44 21.71
C SER A 56 -0.26 26.43 20.21
N ASP A 57 0.15 27.59 19.69
CA ASP A 57 0.55 27.78 18.30
C ASP A 57 1.98 27.28 18.00
N ALA A 58 2.49 27.57 16.80
CA ALA A 58 3.82 27.15 16.36
C ALA A 58 4.98 27.74 17.19
N GLN A 59 4.74 28.84 17.91
CA GLN A 59 5.67 29.49 18.83
C GLN A 59 5.41 29.10 20.29
N GLY A 60 4.51 28.15 20.54
CA GLY A 60 4.09 27.71 21.88
C GLY A 60 3.10 28.67 22.54
N LYS A 61 2.66 29.76 21.90
CA LYS A 61 1.78 30.76 22.48
C LYS A 61 0.32 30.30 22.48
N PHE A 62 -0.40 30.70 23.53
CA PHE A 62 -1.84 30.48 23.64
C PHE A 62 -2.56 31.74 24.12
N ALA A 63 -3.84 31.89 23.77
CA ALA A 63 -4.71 32.94 24.26
C ALA A 63 -6.13 32.41 24.46
N LEU A 64 -6.66 32.59 25.65
CA LEU A 64 -8.03 32.29 26.04
C LEU A 64 -8.79 33.62 26.16
N PRO A 65 -9.58 34.03 25.16
CA PRO A 65 -10.33 35.28 25.17
C PRO A 65 -11.71 35.13 25.84
N LYS A 66 -12.33 36.26 26.22
CA LYS A 66 -13.72 36.37 26.68
C LYS A 66 -14.04 35.55 27.95
N ILE A 67 -13.15 35.60 28.94
CA ILE A 67 -13.37 34.97 30.23
C ILE A 67 -14.02 35.97 31.18
N LYS A 68 -14.91 35.50 32.05
CA LYS A 68 -15.48 36.31 33.10
C LYS A 68 -14.52 36.37 34.32
N ALA A 69 -14.64 37.37 35.17
CA ALA A 69 -13.91 37.38 36.45
C ALA A 69 -14.37 36.22 37.33
N GLY A 70 -13.45 35.55 38.02
CA GLY A 70 -13.76 34.36 38.81
C GLY A 70 -12.50 33.55 39.18
N ASP A 71 -12.71 32.50 39.92
CA ASP A 71 -11.64 31.57 40.34
C ASP A 71 -11.66 30.36 39.37
N TYR A 72 -10.49 30.04 38.84
CA TYR A 72 -10.34 29.03 37.79
C TYR A 72 -9.13 28.14 38.05
N ARG A 73 -9.15 26.96 37.44
CA ARG A 73 -8.01 26.07 37.27
C ARG A 73 -7.63 26.04 35.78
N LEU A 74 -6.44 26.53 35.46
CA LEU A 74 -5.86 26.37 34.13
C LEU A 74 -5.04 25.09 34.11
N SER A 75 -5.33 24.19 33.22
CA SER A 75 -4.59 22.96 33.02
C SER A 75 -3.89 22.99 31.67
N ILE A 76 -2.58 22.83 31.66
CA ILE A 76 -1.75 22.79 30.47
C ILE A 76 -1.13 21.39 30.40
N SER A 77 -1.36 20.69 29.30
CA SER A 77 -0.88 19.33 29.13
C SER A 77 -0.35 19.08 27.72
N PHE A 78 0.68 18.27 27.64
CA PHE A 78 1.23 17.80 26.37
C PHE A 78 1.71 16.35 26.53
N ILE A 79 1.62 15.57 25.46
CA ILE A 79 1.99 14.14 25.52
C ILE A 79 3.49 14.01 25.73
N GLY A 80 3.90 13.31 26.80
CA GLY A 80 5.29 13.12 27.18
C GLY A 80 5.88 14.20 28.08
N LEU A 81 5.04 15.17 28.51
CA LEU A 81 5.42 16.17 29.54
C LEU A 81 4.43 16.12 30.68
N GLN A 82 4.92 16.43 31.89
CA GLN A 82 4.10 16.51 33.09
C GLN A 82 3.08 17.63 32.94
N SER A 83 1.79 17.34 33.21
CA SER A 83 0.76 18.36 33.15
C SER A 83 0.86 19.38 34.26
N GLU A 84 0.81 20.66 33.89
CA GLU A 84 0.84 21.77 34.84
C GLU A 84 -0.58 22.24 35.14
N ASN A 85 -0.93 22.41 36.40
CA ASN A 85 -2.22 22.91 36.86
C ASN A 85 -2.05 24.18 37.69
N ILE A 86 -2.54 25.31 37.21
CA ILE A 86 -2.38 26.62 37.82
C ILE A 86 -3.74 27.10 38.33
N LEU A 87 -3.84 27.37 39.61
CA LEU A 87 -5.04 28.01 40.18
C LEU A 87 -4.95 29.50 39.97
N LEU A 88 -5.98 30.09 39.36
CA LEU A 88 -6.02 31.49 38.97
C LEU A 88 -7.23 32.19 39.58
N LYS A 89 -7.01 33.37 40.15
CA LYS A 89 -8.08 34.33 40.51
C LYS A 89 -8.06 35.45 39.48
N LEU A 90 -8.97 35.36 38.50
CA LEU A 90 -9.01 36.25 37.36
C LEU A 90 -9.90 37.45 37.64
N ASN A 91 -9.29 38.59 37.93
CA ASN A 91 -9.94 39.90 38.11
C ASN A 91 -9.51 40.98 37.08
N LYS A 92 -8.48 40.64 36.28
CA LYS A 92 -7.94 41.44 35.15
C LYS A 92 -7.35 40.46 34.14
N SER A 93 -7.14 40.90 32.89
CA SER A 93 -6.45 40.10 31.88
C SER A 93 -5.04 39.72 32.37
N LEU A 94 -4.64 38.49 32.19
CA LEU A 94 -3.42 37.89 32.76
C LEU A 94 -2.52 37.38 31.63
N ASP A 95 -1.25 37.74 31.72
CA ASP A 95 -0.18 37.17 30.93
C ASP A 95 0.66 36.28 31.85
N LEU A 96 0.72 35.00 31.58
CA LEU A 96 1.45 34.00 32.38
C LEU A 96 2.93 33.91 32.01
N GLY A 97 3.37 34.60 30.93
CA GLY A 97 4.72 34.42 30.40
C GLY A 97 4.96 33.01 29.89
N ASP A 98 6.19 32.54 30.08
CA ASP A 98 6.57 31.16 29.70
C ASP A 98 6.15 30.20 30.82
N VAL A 99 5.30 29.23 30.49
CA VAL A 99 4.90 28.11 31.35
C VAL A 99 5.70 26.88 30.90
N GLN A 100 6.65 26.47 31.74
CA GLN A 100 7.54 25.36 31.46
C GLN A 100 6.91 24.03 31.88
N LEU A 101 6.76 23.09 30.95
CA LEU A 101 6.40 21.72 31.27
C LEU A 101 7.66 20.87 31.43
N GLN A 102 7.73 20.13 32.53
CA GLN A 102 8.83 19.22 32.82
C GLN A 102 8.68 17.92 32.04
N GLU A 103 9.77 17.24 31.70
CA GLU A 103 9.70 15.87 31.19
C GLU A 103 9.09 14.94 32.24
N ASP A 104 8.17 14.08 31.82
CA ASP A 104 7.54 13.11 32.72
C ASP A 104 8.54 11.99 33.05
N ALA A 105 9.39 12.21 34.03
CA ALA A 105 10.37 11.25 34.52
C ALA A 105 9.77 10.24 35.52
N VAL A 106 8.44 10.13 35.61
CA VAL A 106 7.81 9.22 36.58
C VAL A 106 7.79 7.82 36.06
N SER A 107 8.66 7.02 36.61
CA SER A 107 8.51 5.61 36.89
C SER A 107 7.07 5.28 37.32
N LEU A 108 6.41 4.50 36.52
CA LEU A 108 5.25 3.66 36.67
C LEU A 108 4.76 3.38 38.10
N GLY A 109 3.94 4.26 38.61
CA GLY A 109 2.88 3.93 39.55
C GLY A 109 1.55 3.94 38.75
N GLU A 110 0.85 2.83 38.79
CA GLU A 110 -0.34 2.48 38.03
C GLU A 110 -1.47 3.53 38.15
N VAL A 111 -1.61 4.40 37.13
CA VAL A 111 -2.88 5.11 36.88
C VAL A 111 -3.33 4.74 35.50
N THR A 112 -4.32 3.88 35.46
CA THR A 112 -5.03 3.47 34.22
C THR A 112 -5.86 4.65 33.71
N VAL A 113 -5.26 5.57 32.97
CA VAL A 113 -6.00 6.51 32.14
C VAL A 113 -6.15 5.84 30.78
N SER A 114 -7.31 5.28 30.51
CA SER A 114 -7.70 4.79 29.20
C SER A 114 -8.03 5.98 28.28
N ALA A 115 -7.04 6.78 27.93
CA ALA A 115 -7.10 7.60 26.74
C ALA A 115 -6.76 6.68 25.57
N SER A 116 -7.70 6.51 24.63
CA SER A 116 -7.43 5.71 23.44
C SER A 116 -6.28 6.37 22.66
N ASN A 117 -5.17 5.66 22.45
CA ASN A 117 -4.04 6.10 21.63
C ASN A 117 -4.43 6.28 20.15
N VAL A 118 -5.72 6.23 19.83
CA VAL A 118 -6.29 6.35 18.49
C VAL A 118 -7.21 7.57 18.44
N LEU A 119 -6.85 8.54 17.62
CA LEU A 119 -7.65 9.72 17.33
C LEU A 119 -8.35 9.52 15.98
N GLN A 120 -9.68 9.44 16.01
CA GLN A 120 -10.48 9.34 14.79
C GLN A 120 -10.67 10.72 14.16
N ARG A 121 -10.19 10.90 12.93
CA ARG A 121 -10.45 12.06 12.06
C ARG A 121 -11.52 11.71 11.02
N VAL A 122 -11.92 12.70 10.24
CA VAL A 122 -12.92 12.52 9.17
C VAL A 122 -12.44 11.55 8.09
N ASP A 123 -11.16 11.65 7.75
CA ASP A 123 -10.52 10.95 6.64
C ASP A 123 -9.55 9.83 7.08
N ARG A 124 -9.17 9.78 8.37
CA ARG A 124 -8.13 8.86 8.87
C ARG A 124 -8.24 8.56 10.35
N GLN A 125 -7.64 7.46 10.75
CA GLN A 125 -7.28 7.19 12.13
C GLN A 125 -5.84 7.64 12.37
N ILE A 126 -5.59 8.43 13.42
CA ILE A 126 -4.25 8.79 13.87
C ILE A 126 -3.94 7.92 15.08
N ILE A 127 -2.94 7.06 14.96
CA ILE A 127 -2.56 6.08 15.97
C ILE A 127 -1.21 6.50 16.53
N LEU A 128 -1.15 6.72 17.83
CA LEU A 128 0.05 7.10 18.58
C LEU A 128 0.62 5.82 19.23
N PRO A 129 1.79 5.32 18.79
CA PRO A 129 2.42 4.17 19.41
C PRO A 129 2.78 4.46 20.87
N SER A 130 2.47 3.55 21.78
CA SER A 130 2.95 3.63 23.16
C SER A 130 4.45 3.32 23.24
N GLU A 131 5.11 3.78 24.29
CA GLU A 131 6.53 3.47 24.52
C GLU A 131 6.80 1.96 24.55
N SER A 132 5.89 1.18 25.14
CA SER A 132 6.02 -0.27 25.19
C SER A 132 5.96 -0.89 23.80
N GLN A 133 5.08 -0.40 22.90
CA GLN A 133 5.00 -0.85 21.52
C GLN A 133 6.26 -0.46 20.72
N LEU A 134 6.78 0.76 20.90
CA LEU A 134 8.02 1.22 20.28
C LEU A 134 9.24 0.41 20.72
N LYS A 135 9.35 0.11 22.02
CA LYS A 135 10.48 -0.66 22.58
C LYS A 135 10.48 -2.13 22.16
N ARG A 136 9.31 -2.71 21.90
CA ARG A 136 9.14 -4.12 21.50
C ARG A 136 9.26 -4.34 20.01
N SER A 137 9.13 -3.30 19.22
CA SER A 137 9.18 -3.36 17.76
C SER A 137 10.54 -2.90 17.26
N PHE A 138 11.15 -3.65 16.38
CA PHE A 138 12.39 -3.24 15.71
C PHE A 138 12.08 -2.33 14.53
N GLY A 139 11.29 -2.82 13.57
CA GLY A 139 10.91 -2.13 12.36
C GLY A 139 9.46 -1.68 12.33
N ALA A 140 9.11 -1.00 11.24
CA ALA A 140 7.75 -0.51 11.03
C ALA A 140 6.71 -1.65 10.92
N TYR A 141 7.04 -2.76 10.25
CA TYR A 141 6.13 -3.89 10.14
C TYR A 141 5.83 -4.51 11.51
N ASP A 142 6.86 -4.70 12.35
CA ASP A 142 6.65 -5.17 13.72
C ASP A 142 5.76 -4.19 14.51
N LEU A 143 5.98 -2.89 14.33
CA LEU A 143 5.18 -1.87 15.00
C LEU A 143 3.74 -1.88 14.52
N LEU A 144 3.49 -1.90 13.21
CA LEU A 144 2.16 -1.94 12.63
C LEU A 144 1.37 -3.18 13.11
N ASN A 145 2.06 -4.33 13.18
CA ASN A 145 1.49 -5.54 13.74
C ASN A 145 1.14 -5.37 15.23
N ASN A 146 2.05 -4.79 16.01
CA ASN A 146 1.85 -4.53 17.45
C ASN A 146 0.81 -3.44 17.73
N LEU A 147 0.50 -2.56 16.77
CA LEU A 147 -0.57 -1.57 16.90
C LEU A 147 -1.96 -2.17 16.77
N GLY A 148 -2.09 -3.32 16.10
CA GLY A 148 -3.37 -4.02 15.94
C GLY A 148 -4.44 -3.20 15.26
N ILE A 149 -4.08 -2.56 14.15
CA ILE A 149 -4.99 -1.70 13.39
C ILE A 149 -6.11 -2.57 12.80
N ALA A 150 -7.36 -2.27 13.14
CA ALA A 150 -8.50 -2.98 12.60
C ALA A 150 -8.49 -2.94 11.06
N ARG A 151 -8.80 -4.06 10.39
CA ARG A 151 -8.71 -4.29 8.95
C ARG A 151 -7.30 -4.46 8.38
N LEU A 152 -6.24 -3.96 9.01
CA LEU A 152 -4.88 -4.10 8.50
C LEU A 152 -4.30 -5.46 8.91
N GLN A 153 -3.92 -6.27 7.95
CA GLN A 153 -3.16 -7.51 8.14
C GLN A 153 -1.71 -7.23 7.75
N VAL A 154 -0.81 -7.53 8.66
CA VAL A 154 0.64 -7.29 8.48
C VAL A 154 1.36 -8.62 8.47
N ASP A 155 2.09 -8.89 7.40
CA ASP A 155 2.97 -10.05 7.27
C ASP A 155 4.42 -9.61 7.49
N ASN A 156 4.93 -9.89 8.68
CA ASN A 156 6.30 -9.55 9.07
C ASN A 156 7.37 -10.41 8.39
N LEU A 157 6.97 -11.54 7.80
CA LEU A 157 7.88 -12.47 7.13
C LEU A 157 8.18 -12.02 5.71
N SER A 158 7.11 -11.71 4.96
CA SER A 158 7.22 -11.21 3.59
C SER A 158 7.32 -9.68 3.51
N ASN A 159 7.31 -8.96 4.65
CA ASN A 159 7.26 -7.50 4.73
C ASN A 159 6.16 -6.93 3.83
N SER A 160 4.95 -7.45 3.98
CA SER A 160 3.80 -7.04 3.19
C SER A 160 2.59 -6.70 4.06
N MET A 161 1.65 -5.96 3.48
CA MET A 161 0.39 -5.59 4.14
C MET A 161 -0.78 -5.85 3.20
N SER A 162 -1.88 -6.28 3.78
CA SER A 162 -3.16 -6.38 3.11
C SER A 162 -4.26 -5.81 4.00
N VAL A 163 -5.40 -5.51 3.40
CA VAL A 163 -6.55 -4.96 4.13
C VAL A 163 -7.75 -5.86 3.95
N SER A 164 -8.42 -6.16 5.05
CA SER A 164 -9.67 -6.91 5.05
C SER A 164 -10.73 -6.18 4.20
N GLY A 165 -11.44 -6.92 3.38
CA GLY A 165 -12.38 -6.39 2.38
C GLY A 165 -11.74 -6.08 1.04
N GLY A 166 -10.45 -6.41 0.84
CA GLY A 166 -9.73 -6.30 -0.43
C GLY A 166 -9.33 -4.87 -0.80
N GLY A 167 -8.66 -4.75 -1.94
CA GLY A 167 -7.99 -3.54 -2.41
C GLY A 167 -6.54 -3.46 -1.96
N ALA A 168 -5.72 -2.75 -2.71
CA ALA A 168 -4.30 -2.58 -2.42
C ALA A 168 -4.10 -1.69 -1.17
N VAL A 169 -3.03 -1.93 -0.41
CA VAL A 169 -2.57 -1.02 0.64
C VAL A 169 -1.48 -0.13 0.04
N GLN A 170 -1.74 1.17 -0.01
CA GLN A 170 -0.71 2.13 -0.38
C GLN A 170 0.09 2.54 0.85
N THR A 171 1.39 2.33 0.81
CA THR A 171 2.32 2.69 1.89
C THR A 171 2.91 4.06 1.69
N ARG A 172 3.03 4.83 2.78
CA ARG A 172 3.62 6.18 2.76
C ARG A 172 4.52 6.42 3.98
N ILE A 173 5.59 7.17 3.79
CA ILE A 173 6.42 7.73 4.86
C ILE A 173 6.38 9.25 4.74
N ASN A 174 5.94 9.93 5.81
CA ASN A 174 5.78 11.40 5.80
C ASN A 174 4.97 11.91 4.60
N GLY A 175 3.90 11.17 4.22
CA GLY A 175 3.07 11.47 3.07
C GLY A 175 3.64 11.03 1.71
N ILE A 176 4.89 10.62 1.60
CA ILE A 176 5.51 10.13 0.38
C ILE A 176 5.12 8.66 0.19
N LYS A 177 4.56 8.30 -0.97
CA LYS A 177 4.32 6.90 -1.34
C LYS A 177 5.66 6.19 -1.46
N VAL A 178 5.76 5.07 -0.83
CA VAL A 178 6.98 4.26 -0.74
C VAL A 178 6.64 2.81 -1.04
N THR A 179 7.65 2.04 -1.36
CA THR A 179 7.54 0.59 -1.50
C THR A 179 7.52 -0.09 -0.14
N ASP A 180 7.07 -1.33 -0.10
CA ASP A 180 7.12 -2.16 1.11
C ASP A 180 8.55 -2.32 1.67
N LYS A 181 9.54 -2.26 0.78
CA LYS A 181 10.96 -2.32 1.13
C LYS A 181 11.43 -1.07 1.89
N GLU A 182 11.00 0.10 1.48
CA GLU A 182 11.31 1.36 2.17
C GLU A 182 10.63 1.42 3.56
N ILE A 183 9.42 0.83 3.70
CA ILE A 183 8.77 0.65 5.01
C ILE A 183 9.57 -0.31 5.90
N ALA A 184 10.09 -1.41 5.34
CA ALA A 184 10.91 -2.37 6.10
C ALA A 184 12.16 -1.72 6.71
N ALA A 185 12.68 -0.66 6.08
CA ALA A 185 13.80 0.12 6.59
C ALA A 185 13.47 1.05 7.76
N VAL A 186 12.20 1.35 8.00
CA VAL A 186 11.79 2.26 9.07
C VAL A 186 11.86 1.57 10.41
N ARG A 187 12.56 2.19 11.37
CA ARG A 187 12.59 1.69 12.74
C ARG A 187 11.37 2.12 13.52
N ALA A 188 10.88 1.22 14.36
CA ALA A 188 9.75 1.51 15.23
C ALA A 188 9.95 2.77 16.08
N LYS A 189 11.13 2.96 16.68
CA LYS A 189 11.43 4.10 17.57
C LYS A 189 11.45 5.46 16.88
N ASP A 190 11.61 5.50 15.56
CA ASP A 190 11.54 6.74 14.79
C ASP A 190 10.11 7.10 14.38
N VAL A 191 9.16 6.21 14.58
CA VAL A 191 7.75 6.48 14.29
C VAL A 191 7.17 7.42 15.33
N LEU A 192 6.67 8.57 14.89
CA LEU A 192 5.92 9.49 15.72
C LEU A 192 4.47 9.09 15.86
N ARG A 193 3.85 8.72 14.72
CA ARG A 193 2.46 8.25 14.61
C ARG A 193 2.24 7.50 13.31
N VAL A 194 1.19 6.72 13.28
CA VAL A 194 0.68 6.09 12.07
C VAL A 194 -0.67 6.73 11.72
N GLU A 195 -0.84 7.13 10.47
CA GLU A 195 -2.11 7.60 9.95
C GLU A 195 -2.67 6.50 9.04
N PHE A 196 -3.75 5.90 9.47
CA PHE A 196 -4.45 4.87 8.71
C PHE A 196 -5.67 5.46 8.04
N ILE A 197 -5.67 5.52 6.72
CA ILE A 197 -6.74 6.07 5.89
C ILE A 197 -7.46 4.88 5.28
N GLU A 198 -8.64 4.61 5.79
CA GLU A 198 -9.42 3.44 5.43
C GLU A 198 -10.17 3.80 4.17
N ASP A 199 -10.48 4.13 3.35
CA ASP A 199 -11.18 4.54 2.15
C ASP A 199 -10.54 5.82 1.58
N PRO A 200 -9.35 5.69 1.01
CA PRO A 200 -8.63 6.84 0.47
C PRO A 200 -9.41 7.53 -0.66
N GLY A 201 -9.36 8.87 -0.67
CA GLY A 201 -9.97 9.68 -1.70
C GLY A 201 -9.16 9.67 -3.01
N LYS A 202 -9.72 10.27 -4.04
CA LYS A 202 -9.10 10.40 -5.37
C LYS A 202 -7.71 11.03 -5.37
N GLN A 203 -7.39 11.82 -4.34
CA GLN A 203 -6.05 12.39 -4.12
C GLN A 203 -4.95 11.35 -3.90
N TYR A 204 -5.28 10.09 -3.63
CA TYR A 204 -4.31 9.01 -3.49
C TYR A 204 -4.11 8.19 -4.77
N GLY A 205 -4.76 8.56 -5.86
CA GLY A 205 -4.74 7.92 -7.17
C GLY A 205 -6.05 7.21 -7.49
N ASP A 206 -6.14 6.70 -8.71
CA ASP A 206 -7.31 5.96 -9.21
C ASP A 206 -7.20 4.44 -8.98
N ASP A 207 -6.11 3.97 -8.34
CA ASP A 207 -5.93 2.57 -8.00
C ASP A 207 -7.07 2.08 -7.09
N GLU A 208 -7.42 0.80 -7.17
CA GLU A 208 -8.36 0.17 -6.25
C GLU A 208 -7.77 0.03 -4.84
N LEU A 209 -7.56 1.17 -4.19
CA LEU A 209 -6.99 1.21 -2.84
C LEU A 209 -8.03 0.81 -1.79
N GLY A 210 -7.69 -0.17 -0.98
CA GLY A 210 -8.45 -0.53 0.22
C GLY A 210 -8.07 0.32 1.43
N ALA A 211 -6.80 0.76 1.51
CA ALA A 211 -6.32 1.66 2.55
C ALA A 211 -5.02 2.38 2.16
N VAL A 212 -4.69 3.45 2.91
CA VAL A 212 -3.36 4.07 2.92
C VAL A 212 -2.80 4.01 4.34
N VAL A 213 -1.59 3.50 4.48
CA VAL A 213 -0.80 3.50 5.72
C VAL A 213 0.29 4.56 5.59
N ASN A 214 0.16 5.66 6.31
CA ASN A 214 1.15 6.74 6.30
C ASN A 214 1.89 6.79 7.64
N ILE A 215 3.18 6.46 7.62
CA ILE A 215 4.04 6.47 8.80
C ILE A 215 4.70 7.84 8.90
N ILE A 216 4.39 8.57 9.96
CA ILE A 216 5.01 9.86 10.25
C ILE A 216 6.20 9.62 11.16
N LEU A 217 7.37 10.01 10.69
CA LEU A 217 8.62 9.84 11.40
C LEU A 217 8.96 11.06 12.26
N ARG A 218 9.67 10.82 13.35
CA ARG A 218 10.39 11.84 14.12
C ARG A 218 11.58 12.30 13.29
N ARG A 219 11.72 13.61 13.07
CA ARG A 219 12.82 14.16 12.29
C ARG A 219 13.95 14.59 13.22
N ARG A 220 15.18 14.52 12.71
CA ARG A 220 16.36 15.09 13.35
C ARG A 220 16.66 16.46 12.75
N GLU A 221 16.97 17.46 13.55
CA GLU A 221 17.33 18.79 13.07
C GLU A 221 18.71 18.77 12.40
N THR A 222 19.66 18.10 13.01
CA THR A 222 20.99 17.84 12.45
C THR A 222 21.46 16.48 12.89
N GLY A 223 21.86 15.64 11.93
CA GLY A 223 22.32 14.29 12.22
C GLY A 223 21.88 13.28 11.17
N GLY A 224 22.07 12.03 11.43
CA GLY A 224 21.72 11.00 10.48
C GLY A 224 21.43 9.64 11.08
N VAL A 225 21.02 8.74 10.21
CA VAL A 225 20.76 7.34 10.51
C VAL A 225 21.27 6.48 9.37
N VAL A 226 21.95 5.39 9.71
CA VAL A 226 22.30 4.33 8.79
C VAL A 226 21.66 3.05 9.33
N ASN A 227 20.90 2.37 8.51
CA ASN A 227 20.22 1.11 8.83
C ASN A 227 20.56 0.06 7.78
N PHE A 228 20.92 -1.14 8.19
CA PHE A 228 20.99 -2.29 7.31
C PHE A 228 20.16 -3.44 7.87
N GLN A 229 19.60 -4.23 6.98
CA GLN A 229 18.90 -5.47 7.29
C GLN A 229 19.28 -6.51 6.24
N LEU A 230 19.78 -7.64 6.69
CA LEU A 230 20.11 -8.80 5.90
C LEU A 230 19.12 -9.92 6.25
N SER A 231 18.59 -10.57 5.24
CA SER A 231 17.68 -11.71 5.39
C SER A 231 18.06 -12.72 4.32
N ASP A 232 18.83 -13.72 4.67
CA ASP A 232 19.41 -14.67 3.73
C ASP A 232 19.17 -16.11 4.19
N SER A 233 19.01 -16.99 3.22
CA SER A 233 18.94 -18.43 3.45
C SER A 233 20.33 -19.09 3.30
N PRO A 234 20.84 -19.77 4.33
CA PRO A 234 22.21 -20.31 4.31
C PRO A 234 22.41 -21.50 3.35
N HIS A 235 21.33 -22.14 2.91
CA HIS A 235 21.38 -23.32 2.04
C HIS A 235 20.88 -23.06 0.61
N THR A 236 20.47 -21.83 0.30
CA THR A 236 20.08 -21.39 -1.04
C THR A 236 20.71 -20.04 -1.33
N LEU A 237 20.63 -19.56 -2.57
CA LEU A 237 21.01 -18.18 -2.90
C LEU A 237 19.84 -17.20 -2.70
N TRP A 238 18.81 -17.58 -1.92
CA TRP A 238 17.74 -16.66 -1.61
C TRP A 238 18.21 -15.62 -0.59
N GLY A 239 17.98 -14.35 -0.90
CA GLY A 239 18.29 -13.25 0.00
C GLY A 239 17.49 -12.00 -0.32
N GLU A 240 17.17 -11.24 0.74
CA GLU A 240 16.57 -9.90 0.66
C GLU A 240 17.34 -8.97 1.59
N ASN A 241 18.12 -8.06 1.00
CA ASN A 241 19.06 -7.22 1.72
C ASN A 241 18.73 -5.74 1.50
N PHE A 242 18.82 -4.96 2.58
CA PHE A 242 18.45 -3.56 2.57
C PHE A 242 19.51 -2.72 3.28
N LEU A 243 19.86 -1.57 2.68
CA LEU A 243 20.70 -0.53 3.25
C LEU A 243 20.01 0.83 3.07
N SER A 244 19.88 1.58 4.15
CA SER A 244 19.37 2.96 4.13
C SER A 244 20.29 3.88 4.89
N ALA A 245 20.60 5.03 4.31
CA ALA A 245 21.31 6.10 5.01
C ALA A 245 20.58 7.43 4.76
N LYS A 246 20.30 8.16 5.85
CA LYS A 246 19.64 9.47 5.79
C LYS A 246 20.43 10.47 6.62
N PHE A 247 20.61 11.65 6.08
CA PHE A 247 21.29 12.77 6.73
C PHE A 247 20.42 14.01 6.68
N ASN A 248 20.25 14.67 7.82
CA ASN A 248 19.47 15.89 7.99
C ASN A 248 20.37 17.05 8.38
N TYR A 249 20.17 18.18 7.75
CA TYR A 249 20.75 19.44 8.13
C TYR A 249 19.74 20.57 7.99
N LYS A 250 19.31 21.16 9.10
CA LYS A 250 18.25 22.18 9.14
C LYS A 250 16.97 21.68 8.41
N ASN A 251 16.59 22.37 7.36
CA ASN A 251 15.37 22.10 6.57
C ASN A 251 15.57 21.07 5.46
N SER A 252 16.79 20.59 5.26
CA SER A 252 17.16 19.67 4.19
C SER A 252 17.42 18.26 4.73
N GLU A 253 16.99 17.26 3.98
CA GLU A 253 17.28 15.85 4.20
C GLU A 253 17.76 15.21 2.89
N TRP A 254 18.86 14.47 2.96
CA TRP A 254 19.38 13.63 1.89
C TRP A 254 19.25 12.17 2.30
N GLY A 255 18.84 11.33 1.37
CA GLY A 255 18.69 9.90 1.61
C GLY A 255 19.25 9.09 0.46
N ILE A 256 19.76 7.91 0.81
CA ILE A 256 20.07 6.83 -0.12
C ILE A 256 19.48 5.54 0.46
N ASP A 257 18.68 4.85 -0.35
CA ASP A 257 18.12 3.55 -0.02
C ASP A 257 18.53 2.58 -1.12
N TYR A 258 19.12 1.45 -0.74
CA TYR A 258 19.49 0.37 -1.65
C TYR A 258 18.87 -0.92 -1.18
N PHE A 259 18.23 -1.63 -2.12
CA PHE A 259 17.65 -2.93 -1.90
C PHE A 259 18.18 -3.93 -2.93
N ASN A 260 18.55 -5.09 -2.45
CA ASN A 260 18.91 -6.24 -3.28
C ASN A 260 18.03 -7.44 -2.92
N LYS A 261 17.53 -8.12 -3.94
CA LYS A 261 16.91 -9.44 -3.82
C LYS A 261 17.56 -10.38 -4.84
N ASN A 262 17.90 -11.56 -4.41
CA ASN A 262 18.42 -12.61 -5.27
C ASN A 262 17.72 -13.94 -4.96
N GLY A 263 17.66 -14.81 -5.95
CA GLY A 263 17.13 -16.15 -5.79
C GLY A 263 17.66 -17.09 -6.87
N LYS A 264 18.12 -18.26 -6.45
CA LYS A 264 18.43 -19.38 -7.34
C LYS A 264 17.53 -20.55 -6.95
N TYR A 265 16.82 -21.08 -7.94
CA TYR A 265 15.82 -22.13 -7.73
C TYR A 265 15.94 -23.19 -8.80
N HIS A 266 15.54 -24.41 -8.46
CA HIS A 266 15.26 -25.49 -9.40
C HIS A 266 13.77 -25.79 -9.35
N SER A 267 13.13 -25.77 -10.51
CA SER A 267 11.69 -25.98 -10.61
C SER A 267 11.37 -27.22 -11.44
N ARG A 268 10.26 -27.87 -11.12
CA ARG A 268 9.72 -29.00 -11.84
C ARG A 268 8.27 -28.74 -12.18
N LEU A 269 7.95 -28.69 -13.46
CA LEU A 269 6.59 -28.58 -13.98
C LEU A 269 5.97 -29.98 -14.11
N GLU A 270 4.77 -30.15 -13.63
CA GLU A 270 3.90 -31.28 -14.00
C GLU A 270 2.65 -30.71 -14.65
N SER A 271 2.34 -31.10 -15.89
CA SER A 271 1.13 -30.64 -16.56
C SER A 271 0.43 -31.70 -17.37
N HIS A 272 -0.89 -31.56 -17.43
CA HIS A 272 -1.77 -32.29 -18.35
C HIS A 272 -2.53 -31.26 -19.16
N GLU A 273 -2.35 -31.31 -20.48
CA GLU A 273 -2.86 -30.32 -21.44
C GLU A 273 -3.64 -31.03 -22.57
N THR A 274 -4.86 -30.61 -22.78
CA THR A 274 -5.68 -31.11 -23.91
C THR A 274 -6.01 -29.96 -24.85
N PHE A 275 -5.80 -30.15 -26.13
CA PHE A 275 -6.09 -29.16 -27.17
C PHE A 275 -7.05 -29.75 -28.19
N TYR A 276 -8.21 -29.13 -28.31
CA TYR A 276 -9.21 -29.48 -29.33
C TYR A 276 -9.02 -28.57 -30.55
N LEU A 277 -8.29 -29.05 -31.58
CA LEU A 277 -7.86 -28.25 -32.72
C LEU A 277 -8.76 -28.47 -33.96
N GLY A 278 -10.07 -28.63 -33.76
CA GLY A 278 -11.03 -28.86 -34.79
C GLY A 278 -11.12 -30.34 -35.18
N ASP A 279 -10.34 -30.77 -36.15
CA ASP A 279 -10.31 -32.14 -36.67
C ASP A 279 -9.43 -33.10 -35.86
N ARG A 280 -8.58 -32.58 -34.99
CA ARG A 280 -7.67 -33.39 -34.16
C ARG A 280 -7.69 -32.93 -32.71
N THR A 281 -7.48 -33.89 -31.81
CA THR A 281 -7.25 -33.65 -30.39
C THR A 281 -5.83 -34.03 -30.05
N ILE A 282 -5.13 -33.13 -29.32
CA ILE A 282 -3.81 -33.41 -28.72
C ILE A 282 -4.01 -33.46 -27.22
N ASP A 283 -3.73 -34.61 -26.62
CA ASP A 283 -3.78 -34.84 -25.19
C ASP A 283 -2.37 -35.25 -24.74
N ARG A 284 -1.69 -34.32 -23.99
CA ARG A 284 -0.28 -34.51 -23.66
C ARG A 284 0.01 -34.28 -22.19
N ILE A 285 1.00 -35.01 -21.72
CA ILE A 285 1.56 -34.84 -20.37
C ILE A 285 2.99 -34.28 -20.49
N LYS A 286 3.33 -33.34 -19.61
CA LYS A 286 4.69 -32.86 -19.40
C LYS A 286 5.12 -33.16 -17.99
N GLU A 287 6.33 -33.67 -17.83
CA GLU A 287 6.99 -33.89 -16.54
C GLU A 287 8.36 -33.22 -16.58
N GLY A 288 8.56 -32.23 -15.71
CA GLY A 288 9.78 -31.44 -15.63
C GLY A 288 10.95 -32.23 -15.04
N ILE A 289 12.14 -31.94 -15.55
CA ILE A 289 13.41 -32.45 -15.02
C ILE A 289 14.03 -31.36 -14.16
N GLU A 290 13.91 -31.52 -12.85
CA GLU A 290 14.22 -30.48 -11.86
C GLU A 290 15.67 -30.00 -11.93
N ASP A 291 16.65 -30.91 -12.00
CA ASP A 291 18.07 -30.55 -12.02
C ASP A 291 18.49 -29.79 -13.28
N GLU A 292 17.76 -29.96 -14.39
CA GLU A 292 17.97 -29.27 -15.67
C GLU A 292 17.12 -28.01 -15.82
N SER A 293 16.37 -27.64 -14.76
CA SER A 293 15.45 -26.50 -14.77
C SER A 293 15.83 -25.42 -13.73
N PRO A 294 17.11 -24.96 -13.73
CA PRO A 294 17.54 -23.89 -12.85
C PRO A 294 17.06 -22.52 -13.31
N SER A 295 16.80 -21.64 -12.34
CA SER A 295 16.58 -20.22 -12.56
C SER A 295 17.43 -19.38 -11.60
N LEU A 296 17.87 -18.22 -12.06
CA LEU A 296 18.62 -17.24 -11.28
C LEU A 296 18.07 -15.85 -11.54
N SER A 297 17.76 -15.12 -10.48
CA SER A 297 17.24 -13.76 -10.58
C SER A 297 17.90 -12.81 -9.59
N PHE A 298 18.06 -11.55 -10.03
CA PHE A 298 18.55 -10.44 -9.24
C PHE A 298 17.64 -9.22 -9.43
N ILE A 299 17.27 -8.58 -8.35
CA ILE A 299 16.57 -7.29 -8.36
C ILE A 299 17.38 -6.33 -7.49
N ASN A 300 17.73 -5.17 -8.05
CA ASN A 300 18.43 -4.12 -7.33
C ASN A 300 17.65 -2.81 -7.49
N ASN A 301 17.35 -2.15 -6.40
CA ASN A 301 16.66 -0.86 -6.40
C ASN A 301 17.52 0.17 -5.69
N LEU A 302 17.79 1.27 -6.35
CA LEU A 302 18.49 2.43 -5.79
C LEU A 302 17.57 3.63 -5.78
N ASN A 303 17.38 4.25 -4.61
CA ASN A 303 16.68 5.52 -4.47
C ASN A 303 17.62 6.57 -3.87
N LEU A 304 17.69 7.73 -4.52
CA LEU A 304 18.34 8.93 -4.00
C LEU A 304 17.26 9.98 -3.72
N THR A 305 17.20 10.47 -2.50
CA THR A 305 16.12 11.36 -2.06
C THR A 305 16.69 12.67 -1.54
N TYR A 306 16.09 13.77 -1.96
CA TYR A 306 16.30 15.09 -1.38
C TYR A 306 14.97 15.68 -0.93
N ASN A 307 14.88 16.09 0.32
CA ASN A 307 13.72 16.76 0.90
C ASN A 307 14.12 18.15 1.40
N LEU A 308 13.36 19.17 1.03
CA LEU A 308 13.45 20.52 1.58
C LEU A 308 12.08 20.90 2.16
N THR A 309 12.03 21.11 3.47
CA THR A 309 10.76 21.38 4.15
C THR A 309 10.86 22.63 5.01
N LYS A 310 9.98 23.61 4.75
CA LYS A 310 9.70 24.71 5.66
C LYS A 310 8.27 24.53 6.16
N ALA A 311 8.13 24.02 7.37
CA ALA A 311 6.95 23.37 7.93
C ALA A 311 5.60 24.02 7.61
N ASP A 312 5.49 25.37 7.64
CA ASP A 312 4.24 26.08 7.47
C ASP A 312 4.07 26.72 6.08
N LYS A 313 5.02 26.52 5.16
CA LYS A 313 5.04 27.21 3.87
C LYS A 313 5.09 26.28 2.69
N TYR A 314 6.11 25.44 2.61
CA TYR A 314 6.30 24.56 1.45
C TYR A 314 7.04 23.28 1.80
N VAL A 315 6.81 22.26 0.98
CA VAL A 315 7.57 21.02 0.90
C VAL A 315 8.03 20.85 -0.55
N PHE A 316 9.32 20.64 -0.75
CA PHE A 316 9.89 20.20 -2.01
C PHE A 316 10.55 18.86 -1.81
N ASN A 317 10.32 17.93 -2.73
CA ASN A 317 10.93 16.61 -2.72
C ASN A 317 11.39 16.25 -4.13
N ALA A 318 12.62 15.75 -4.24
CA ALA A 318 13.15 15.17 -5.47
C ALA A 318 13.63 13.75 -5.17
N ILE A 319 13.18 12.78 -5.96
CA ILE A 319 13.57 11.39 -5.82
C ILE A 319 14.04 10.88 -7.17
N PHE A 320 15.29 10.44 -7.24
CA PHE A 320 15.75 9.61 -8.33
C PHE A 320 15.64 8.15 -7.92
N ARG A 321 14.99 7.33 -8.76
CA ARG A 321 14.87 5.88 -8.60
C ARG A 321 15.49 5.19 -9.79
N ASN A 322 16.17 4.07 -9.56
CA ASN A 322 16.56 3.17 -10.62
C ASN A 322 16.33 1.72 -10.18
N ASN A 323 15.46 1.02 -10.90
CA ASN A 323 15.21 -0.39 -10.69
C ASN A 323 15.96 -1.17 -11.76
N LEU A 324 16.75 -2.13 -11.33
CA LEU A 324 17.51 -3.06 -12.15
C LEU A 324 17.00 -4.47 -11.86
N SER A 325 16.50 -5.14 -12.87
CA SER A 325 16.09 -6.55 -12.80
C SER A 325 16.87 -7.35 -13.82
N ASN A 326 17.41 -8.48 -13.42
CA ASN A 326 18.13 -9.37 -14.30
C ASN A 326 17.84 -10.83 -13.93
N THR A 327 17.35 -11.59 -14.90
CA THR A 327 17.19 -13.04 -14.85
C THR A 327 18.10 -13.62 -15.94
N PRO A 328 19.38 -13.92 -15.61
CA PRO A 328 20.35 -14.40 -16.60
C PRO A 328 19.91 -15.68 -17.28
N TYR A 329 19.20 -16.51 -16.57
CA TYR A 329 18.58 -17.72 -17.10
C TYR A 329 17.38 -18.13 -16.24
N GLN A 330 16.36 -18.63 -16.92
CA GLN A 330 15.26 -19.41 -16.37
C GLN A 330 15.02 -20.56 -17.33
N ASN A 331 15.54 -21.73 -16.96
CA ASN A 331 15.45 -22.95 -17.75
C ASN A 331 14.27 -23.78 -17.30
N GLU A 332 13.67 -24.47 -18.24
CA GLU A 332 12.63 -25.47 -18.02
C GLU A 332 12.82 -26.60 -19.04
N LEU A 333 13.23 -27.77 -18.57
CA LEU A 333 13.32 -28.97 -19.38
C LEU A 333 12.23 -29.96 -18.95
N ASN A 334 11.39 -30.35 -19.90
CA ASN A 334 10.30 -31.31 -19.66
C ASN A 334 10.42 -32.49 -20.61
N LYS A 335 10.16 -33.68 -20.09
CA LYS A 335 9.79 -34.83 -20.89
C LYS A 335 8.30 -34.70 -21.22
N MET A 336 7.95 -34.91 -22.49
CA MET A 336 6.58 -34.72 -23.01
C MET A 336 6.16 -35.91 -23.85
N TRP A 337 4.93 -36.38 -23.64
CA TRP A 337 4.37 -37.49 -24.40
C TRP A 337 2.84 -37.34 -24.58
N ALA A 338 2.30 -37.91 -25.64
CA ALA A 338 0.85 -38.01 -25.80
C ALA A 338 0.28 -39.10 -24.89
N VAL A 339 -0.91 -38.84 -24.32
CA VAL A 339 -1.60 -39.82 -23.47
C VAL A 339 -1.80 -41.14 -24.26
N GLY A 340 -1.40 -42.26 -23.68
CA GLY A 340 -1.43 -43.57 -24.29
C GLY A 340 -0.26 -43.90 -25.23
N SER A 341 0.70 -42.97 -25.42
CA SER A 341 1.91 -43.19 -26.21
C SER A 341 3.06 -43.68 -25.33
N THR A 342 3.91 -44.55 -25.85
CA THR A 342 5.20 -44.92 -25.25
C THR A 342 6.34 -44.06 -25.73
N GLU A 343 6.15 -43.30 -26.81
CA GLU A 343 7.12 -42.37 -27.34
C GLU A 343 7.06 -41.04 -26.61
N SER A 344 8.23 -40.46 -26.29
CA SER A 344 8.38 -39.19 -25.66
C SER A 344 9.40 -38.31 -26.40
N ILE A 345 9.19 -37.02 -26.29
CA ILE A 345 10.14 -35.98 -26.72
C ILE A 345 10.46 -35.08 -25.56
N TYR A 346 11.46 -34.23 -25.70
CA TYR A 346 11.80 -33.22 -24.74
C TYR A 346 11.33 -31.84 -25.23
N SER A 347 10.83 -31.01 -24.33
CA SER A 347 10.63 -29.58 -24.55
C SER A 347 11.56 -28.80 -23.63
N TYR A 348 12.30 -27.88 -24.20
CA TYR A 348 13.23 -27.00 -23.47
C TYR A 348 12.85 -25.53 -23.68
N VAL A 349 12.74 -24.81 -22.57
CA VAL A 349 12.54 -23.35 -22.55
C VAL A 349 13.73 -22.72 -21.85
N ASN A 350 14.29 -21.67 -22.43
CA ASN A 350 15.24 -20.80 -21.76
C ASN A 350 14.77 -19.35 -21.91
N ASN A 351 14.61 -18.68 -20.80
CA ASN A 351 14.31 -17.25 -20.76
C ASN A 351 15.48 -16.48 -20.12
N HIS A 352 15.90 -15.41 -20.81
CA HIS A 352 16.79 -14.39 -20.25
C HIS A 352 16.07 -13.05 -20.32
N THR A 353 15.92 -12.39 -19.18
CA THR A 353 15.27 -11.08 -19.12
C THR A 353 16.12 -10.11 -18.33
N SER A 354 16.33 -8.91 -18.87
CA SER A 354 16.95 -7.80 -18.15
C SER A 354 16.16 -6.52 -18.36
N SER A 355 16.07 -5.70 -17.32
CA SER A 355 15.40 -4.39 -17.40
C SER A 355 16.09 -3.40 -16.48
N TYR A 356 16.17 -2.14 -16.92
CA TYR A 356 16.49 -1.02 -16.06
C TYR A 356 15.49 0.10 -16.28
N SER A 357 15.13 0.79 -15.17
CA SER A 357 14.07 1.80 -15.21
C SER A 357 14.39 3.02 -14.34
N PRO A 358 15.27 3.94 -14.81
CA PRO A 358 15.51 5.20 -14.14
C PRO A 358 14.27 6.09 -14.19
N ALA A 359 13.94 6.72 -13.06
CA ALA A 359 12.86 7.67 -12.93
C ALA A 359 13.27 8.85 -12.05
N LEU A 360 12.83 10.05 -12.43
CA LEU A 360 12.95 11.27 -11.63
C LEU A 360 11.55 11.75 -11.25
N ASP A 361 11.31 11.87 -9.95
CA ASP A 361 10.05 12.31 -9.35
C ASP A 361 10.28 13.63 -8.60
N LEU A 362 9.61 14.69 -9.04
CA LEU A 362 9.67 16.02 -8.45
C LEU A 362 8.29 16.37 -7.86
N TYR A 363 8.26 16.70 -6.58
CA TYR A 363 7.06 17.11 -5.87
C TYR A 363 7.23 18.47 -5.23
N PHE A 364 6.18 19.28 -5.32
CA PHE A 364 6.09 20.57 -4.66
C PHE A 364 4.71 20.76 -4.04
N GLN A 365 4.69 21.15 -2.76
CA GLN A 365 3.47 21.56 -2.05
C GLN A 365 3.66 22.94 -1.48
N HIS A 366 2.66 23.79 -1.64
CA HIS A 366 2.61 25.13 -1.03
C HIS A 366 1.34 25.31 -0.22
N THR A 367 1.52 25.71 1.06
CA THR A 367 0.42 26.05 1.94
C THR A 367 0.09 27.53 1.76
N LEU A 368 -1.15 27.81 1.35
CA LEU A 368 -1.68 29.14 1.13
C LEU A 368 -2.44 29.64 2.36
N PRO A 369 -2.67 30.96 2.52
CA PRO A 369 -3.55 31.50 3.55
C PRO A 369 -4.96 30.88 3.53
N HIS A 370 -5.70 30.99 4.64
CA HIS A 370 -7.09 30.52 4.78
C HIS A 370 -7.25 29.01 4.57
N GLN A 371 -6.32 28.20 5.06
CA GLN A 371 -6.35 26.71 5.05
C GLN A 371 -6.47 26.13 3.63
N GLN A 372 -5.73 26.69 2.71
CA GLN A 372 -5.62 26.20 1.33
C GLN A 372 -4.27 25.54 1.09
N SER A 373 -4.19 24.62 0.14
CA SER A 373 -2.94 24.04 -0.34
C SER A 373 -2.98 23.72 -1.82
N ILE A 374 -1.84 23.87 -2.47
CA ILE A 374 -1.60 23.38 -3.83
C ILE A 374 -0.50 22.32 -3.75
N GLN A 375 -0.70 21.21 -4.45
CA GLN A 375 0.24 20.13 -4.59
C GLN A 375 0.47 19.89 -6.07
N MET A 376 1.73 19.73 -6.47
CA MET A 376 2.13 19.42 -7.84
C MET A 376 3.14 18.30 -7.82
N ASN A 377 3.04 17.42 -8.79
CA ASN A 377 4.01 16.34 -8.98
C ASN A 377 4.30 16.15 -10.48
N VAL A 378 5.56 15.94 -10.82
CA VAL A 378 5.99 15.56 -12.16
C VAL A 378 6.95 14.38 -12.03
N THR A 379 6.66 13.30 -12.76
CA THR A 379 7.49 12.10 -12.78
C THR A 379 7.84 11.75 -14.22
N GLY A 380 9.13 11.69 -14.54
CA GLY A 380 9.65 11.17 -15.81
C GLY A 380 10.26 9.80 -15.61
N THR A 381 9.94 8.82 -16.46
CA THR A 381 10.47 7.45 -16.40
C THR A 381 10.94 7.00 -17.77
N LEU A 382 12.11 6.32 -17.79
CA LEU A 382 12.62 5.58 -18.94
C LEU A 382 12.66 4.11 -18.54
N ILE A 383 12.17 3.22 -19.40
CA ILE A 383 12.24 1.78 -19.16
C ILE A 383 12.86 1.15 -20.39
N HIS A 384 13.94 0.40 -20.19
CA HIS A 384 14.54 -0.43 -21.23
C HIS A 384 14.48 -1.89 -20.80
N THR A 385 13.93 -2.75 -21.64
CA THR A 385 13.75 -4.17 -21.34
C THR A 385 14.26 -5.01 -22.50
N LYS A 386 15.08 -6.01 -22.18
CA LYS A 386 15.49 -7.06 -23.11
C LYS A 386 14.92 -8.39 -22.63
N ASN A 387 14.32 -9.11 -23.56
CA ASN A 387 13.86 -10.48 -23.32
C ASN A 387 14.34 -11.37 -24.46
N ASN A 388 14.95 -12.49 -24.10
CA ASN A 388 15.36 -13.53 -25.06
C ASN A 388 14.78 -14.86 -24.58
N ARG A 389 13.84 -15.36 -25.36
CA ARG A 389 13.21 -16.63 -25.11
C ARG A 389 13.55 -17.62 -26.23
N LYS A 390 14.03 -18.81 -25.86
CA LYS A 390 14.22 -19.96 -26.76
C LYS A 390 13.29 -21.08 -26.33
N TYR A 391 12.62 -21.68 -27.29
CA TYR A 391 11.81 -22.88 -27.12
C TYR A 391 12.26 -23.92 -28.12
N LYS A 392 12.55 -25.14 -27.65
CA LYS A 392 12.92 -26.28 -28.50
C LYS A 392 12.09 -27.50 -28.18
N GLU A 393 11.77 -28.29 -29.21
CA GLU A 393 11.27 -29.66 -29.06
C GLU A 393 12.23 -30.59 -29.78
N TYR A 394 12.60 -31.72 -29.15
CA TYR A 394 13.55 -32.67 -29.73
C TYR A 394 13.40 -34.09 -29.13
N LYS A 395 13.74 -35.11 -29.95
CA LYS A 395 14.10 -36.47 -29.49
C LYS A 395 15.59 -36.56 -29.26
N ASP A 396 16.36 -35.95 -30.17
CA ASP A 396 17.82 -35.78 -30.10
C ASP A 396 18.11 -34.26 -30.14
N GLU A 397 18.89 -33.78 -29.20
CA GLU A 397 19.22 -32.38 -29.06
C GLU A 397 19.87 -31.75 -30.30
N ASN A 398 20.63 -32.57 -31.06
CA ASN A 398 21.31 -32.16 -32.29
C ASN A 398 20.37 -32.08 -33.50
N ALA A 399 19.13 -32.60 -33.41
CA ALA A 399 18.14 -32.60 -34.45
C ALA A 399 16.77 -32.13 -33.90
N PRO A 400 16.61 -30.83 -33.62
CA PRO A 400 15.38 -30.31 -33.06
C PRO A 400 14.20 -30.47 -34.01
N LEU A 401 13.06 -30.89 -33.47
CA LEU A 401 11.78 -30.92 -34.16
C LEU A 401 11.18 -29.52 -34.28
N ALA A 402 11.49 -28.66 -33.33
CA ALA A 402 11.14 -27.24 -33.35
C ALA A 402 12.24 -26.42 -32.66
N ASP A 403 12.52 -25.25 -33.20
CA ASP A 403 13.41 -24.22 -32.60
C ASP A 403 12.75 -22.85 -32.81
N ILE A 404 12.15 -22.31 -31.77
CA ILE A 404 11.45 -21.03 -31.79
C ILE A 404 12.24 -20.06 -30.93
N GLN A 405 12.64 -18.94 -31.49
CA GLN A 405 13.34 -17.89 -30.79
C GLN A 405 12.60 -16.56 -30.87
N THR A 406 12.42 -15.92 -29.73
CA THR A 406 11.86 -14.58 -29.60
C THR A 406 12.84 -13.71 -28.84
N LEU A 407 13.37 -12.67 -29.49
CA LEU A 407 14.15 -11.63 -28.84
C LEU A 407 13.33 -10.34 -28.89
N VAL A 408 13.16 -9.71 -27.74
CA VAL A 408 12.49 -8.41 -27.65
C VAL A 408 13.46 -7.39 -27.08
N ASP A 409 13.59 -6.26 -27.76
CA ASP A 409 14.28 -5.07 -27.29
C ASP A 409 13.23 -3.95 -27.21
N GLY A 410 12.89 -3.55 -25.98
CA GLY A 410 11.79 -2.63 -25.72
C GLY A 410 12.25 -1.38 -25.00
N ASP A 411 11.88 -0.22 -25.56
CA ASP A 411 12.08 1.10 -24.97
C ASP A 411 10.75 1.78 -24.70
N LYS A 412 10.57 2.23 -23.45
CA LYS A 412 9.41 3.02 -23.04
C LYS A 412 9.85 4.32 -22.38
N ARG A 413 9.19 5.40 -22.74
CA ARG A 413 9.36 6.73 -22.14
C ARG A 413 8.01 7.22 -21.65
N SER A 414 7.96 7.75 -20.44
CA SER A 414 6.73 8.30 -19.91
C SER A 414 6.94 9.55 -19.06
N VAL A 415 5.91 10.40 -19.06
CA VAL A 415 5.81 11.58 -18.19
C VAL A 415 4.44 11.61 -17.55
N ILE A 416 4.40 11.81 -16.24
CA ILE A 416 3.17 12.00 -15.46
C ILE A 416 3.23 13.38 -14.84
N GLY A 417 2.21 14.21 -15.06
CA GLY A 417 2.00 15.48 -14.39
C GLY A 417 0.70 15.44 -13.60
N GLU A 418 0.70 15.91 -12.35
CA GLU A 418 -0.46 15.95 -11.49
C GLU A 418 -0.49 17.24 -10.67
N ALA A 419 -1.69 17.83 -10.53
CA ALA A 419 -1.90 18.98 -9.68
C ALA A 419 -3.20 18.82 -8.89
N ILE A 420 -3.17 19.13 -7.58
CA ILE A 420 -4.33 19.10 -6.69
C ILE A 420 -4.39 20.41 -5.91
N TYR A 421 -5.58 20.98 -5.86
CA TYR A 421 -5.92 22.09 -4.97
C TYR A 421 -6.88 21.63 -3.89
N GLU A 422 -6.63 22.01 -2.64
CA GLU A 422 -7.47 21.71 -1.49
C GLU A 422 -7.80 22.97 -0.71
N LYS A 423 -9.04 23.05 -0.22
CA LYS A 423 -9.50 24.09 0.71
C LYS A 423 -10.28 23.47 1.85
N ASN A 424 -9.82 23.72 3.08
CA ASN A 424 -10.51 23.28 4.28
C ASN A 424 -11.39 24.42 4.79
N PHE A 425 -12.66 24.13 5.02
CA PHE A 425 -13.59 24.92 5.81
C PHE A 425 -13.72 24.27 7.20
N LYS A 426 -14.51 24.86 8.08
CA LYS A 426 -14.64 24.35 9.45
C LYS A 426 -15.04 22.87 9.53
N GLU A 427 -15.99 22.45 8.70
CA GLU A 427 -16.58 21.08 8.73
C GLU A 427 -16.58 20.41 7.35
N VAL A 428 -16.15 21.12 6.32
CA VAL A 428 -16.15 20.65 4.93
C VAL A 428 -14.78 20.89 4.31
N LYS A 429 -14.28 19.89 3.58
CA LYS A 429 -13.07 19.97 2.75
C LYS A 429 -13.51 19.87 1.29
N LEU A 430 -13.04 20.78 0.47
CA LEU A 430 -13.15 20.71 -0.99
C LEU A 430 -11.78 20.37 -1.57
N SER A 431 -11.75 19.48 -2.54
CA SER A 431 -10.55 19.20 -3.32
C SER A 431 -10.89 19.02 -4.79
N GLY A 432 -9.98 19.44 -5.65
CA GLY A 432 -10.07 19.22 -7.07
C GLY A 432 -8.68 19.03 -7.66
N GLY A 433 -8.56 18.20 -8.66
CA GLY A 433 -7.28 17.90 -9.25
C GLY A 433 -7.38 17.39 -10.67
N ALA A 434 -6.24 17.45 -11.36
CA ALA A 434 -6.07 16.88 -12.68
C ALA A 434 -4.73 16.14 -12.76
N ARG A 435 -4.71 15.04 -13.50
CA ARG A 435 -3.54 14.23 -13.79
C ARG A 435 -3.49 13.95 -15.29
N HIS A 436 -2.31 14.11 -15.86
CA HIS A 436 -2.03 13.71 -17.24
C HIS A 436 -0.84 12.76 -17.25
N TYR A 437 -1.01 11.64 -17.94
CA TYR A 437 0.00 10.62 -18.17
C TYR A 437 0.17 10.43 -19.67
N GLN A 438 1.39 10.62 -20.17
CA GLN A 438 1.75 10.41 -21.55
C GLN A 438 2.88 9.37 -21.61
N MET A 439 2.76 8.38 -22.48
CA MET A 439 3.80 7.40 -22.71
C MET A 439 3.94 7.05 -24.18
N ARG A 440 5.15 6.63 -24.54
CA ARG A 440 5.50 6.10 -25.84
C ARG A 440 6.37 4.86 -25.67
N THR A 441 6.04 3.80 -26.41
CA THR A 441 6.80 2.55 -26.47
C THR A 441 7.26 2.27 -27.89
N GLU A 442 8.46 1.70 -27.99
CA GLU A 442 9.01 1.14 -29.21
C GLU A 442 9.62 -0.22 -28.89
N ASN A 443 9.04 -1.29 -29.42
CA ASN A 443 9.44 -2.67 -29.17
C ASN A 443 9.86 -3.31 -30.48
N GLU A 444 11.10 -3.79 -30.55
CA GLU A 444 11.65 -4.53 -31.66
C GLU A 444 11.65 -6.03 -31.32
N TYR A 445 10.89 -6.80 -32.05
CA TYR A 445 10.83 -8.25 -31.95
C TYR A 445 11.72 -8.85 -33.05
N LYS A 446 12.62 -9.74 -32.67
CA LYS A 446 13.56 -10.45 -33.56
C LYS A 446 13.39 -11.98 -33.34
N GLY A 447 13.94 -12.78 -34.26
CA GLY A 447 13.94 -14.23 -34.17
C GLY A 447 12.93 -14.85 -35.14
N SER A 448 12.09 -15.78 -34.69
CA SER A 448 11.23 -16.58 -35.57
C SER A 448 10.09 -15.77 -36.21
N ASN A 449 9.63 -14.69 -35.57
CA ASN A 449 8.59 -13.82 -36.12
C ASN A 449 8.99 -12.33 -35.88
N PRO A 450 9.86 -11.74 -36.74
CA PRO A 450 10.36 -10.40 -36.54
C PRO A 450 9.30 -9.35 -36.88
N THR A 451 9.14 -8.37 -35.97
CA THR A 451 8.25 -7.22 -36.17
C THR A 451 8.64 -6.06 -35.24
N THR A 452 8.10 -4.88 -35.49
CA THR A 452 8.28 -3.72 -34.63
C THR A 452 6.93 -3.12 -34.26
N SER A 453 6.68 -2.90 -32.99
CA SER A 453 5.48 -2.22 -32.48
C SER A 453 5.85 -0.85 -31.92
N LYS A 454 5.10 0.19 -32.31
CA LYS A 454 5.23 1.56 -31.81
C LYS A 454 3.88 2.03 -31.33
N MET A 455 3.79 2.37 -30.03
CA MET A 455 2.53 2.78 -29.42
C MET A 455 2.71 4.09 -28.65
N ASP A 456 1.74 4.97 -28.82
CA ASP A 456 1.56 6.14 -27.99
C ASP A 456 0.28 5.98 -27.16
N GLN A 457 0.33 6.27 -25.87
CA GLN A 457 -0.83 6.25 -24.99
C GLN A 457 -0.85 7.49 -24.11
N SER A 458 -2.04 8.06 -23.91
CA SER A 458 -2.24 9.07 -22.88
C SER A 458 -3.48 8.80 -22.05
N GLN A 459 -3.40 9.19 -20.79
CA GLN A 459 -4.53 9.20 -19.86
C GLN A 459 -4.63 10.57 -19.21
N THR A 460 -5.78 11.20 -19.33
CA THR A 460 -6.07 12.47 -18.65
C THR A 460 -7.27 12.27 -17.73
N SER A 461 -7.10 12.52 -16.46
CA SER A 461 -8.19 12.48 -15.47
C SER A 461 -8.31 13.80 -14.74
N ALA A 462 -9.56 14.17 -14.41
CA ALA A 462 -9.86 15.30 -13.56
C ALA A 462 -10.98 14.93 -12.59
N PHE A 463 -10.94 15.49 -11.39
CA PHE A 463 -11.96 15.23 -10.37
C PHE A 463 -12.26 16.45 -9.51
N PHE A 464 -13.43 16.40 -8.90
CA PHE A 464 -13.84 17.28 -7.81
C PHE A 464 -14.43 16.44 -6.68
N GLU A 465 -14.05 16.73 -5.43
CA GLU A 465 -14.48 15.99 -4.24
C GLU A 465 -14.92 16.95 -3.14
N VAL A 466 -16.03 16.61 -2.48
CA VAL A 466 -16.54 17.24 -1.27
C VAL A 466 -16.51 16.21 -0.16
N GLN A 467 -15.89 16.54 0.96
CA GLN A 467 -15.81 15.70 2.15
C GLN A 467 -16.27 16.48 3.37
N GLY A 468 -17.07 15.86 4.24
CA GLY A 468 -17.55 16.53 5.44
C GLY A 468 -17.96 15.55 6.55
N LYS A 469 -18.31 16.15 7.70
CA LYS A 469 -18.78 15.42 8.87
C LYS A 469 -19.93 16.15 9.54
N VAL A 470 -20.98 15.42 9.89
CA VAL A 470 -22.11 15.92 10.67
C VAL A 470 -22.32 14.98 11.86
N LYS A 471 -21.98 15.42 13.07
CA LYS A 471 -22.00 14.60 14.31
C LYS A 471 -21.17 13.30 14.13
N ASP A 472 -21.82 12.16 14.21
CA ASP A 472 -21.22 10.83 14.11
C ASP A 472 -21.17 10.30 12.64
N PHE A 473 -21.74 11.03 11.69
CA PHE A 473 -21.78 10.68 10.28
C PHE A 473 -20.73 11.45 9.47
N SER A 474 -19.87 10.75 8.74
CA SER A 474 -18.89 11.32 7.80
C SER A 474 -19.26 10.90 6.38
N TYR A 475 -19.10 11.81 5.45
CA TYR A 475 -19.43 11.60 4.05
C TYR A 475 -18.33 12.18 3.14
N ALA A 476 -18.14 11.55 2.00
CA ALA A 476 -17.41 12.12 0.89
C ALA A 476 -18.06 11.71 -0.43
N GLY A 477 -18.20 12.66 -1.33
CA GLY A 477 -18.66 12.43 -2.69
C GLY A 477 -17.70 13.06 -3.69
N SER A 478 -17.31 12.31 -4.71
CA SER A 478 -16.52 12.85 -5.80
C SER A 478 -17.12 12.53 -7.15
N VAL A 479 -16.92 13.43 -8.09
CA VAL A 479 -17.16 13.21 -9.51
C VAL A 479 -15.86 13.40 -10.26
N GLY A 480 -15.64 12.58 -11.26
CA GLY A 480 -14.44 12.66 -12.09
C GLY A 480 -14.71 12.15 -13.50
N MET A 481 -13.80 12.46 -14.38
CA MET A 481 -13.78 11.99 -15.77
C MET A 481 -12.37 11.56 -16.12
N THR A 482 -12.24 10.42 -16.76
CA THR A 482 -10.97 9.94 -17.31
C THR A 482 -11.10 9.76 -18.82
N ARG A 483 -10.20 10.38 -19.58
CA ARG A 483 -9.99 10.13 -21.00
C ARG A 483 -8.75 9.23 -21.14
N ALA A 484 -8.92 8.09 -21.78
CA ALA A 484 -7.83 7.23 -22.23
C ALA A 484 -7.74 7.31 -23.76
N TRP A 485 -6.53 7.51 -24.28
CA TRP A 485 -6.26 7.59 -25.71
C TRP A 485 -5.07 6.69 -26.03
N PHE A 486 -5.20 5.92 -27.11
CA PHE A 486 -4.16 5.04 -27.63
C PHE A 486 -3.99 5.27 -29.11
N LYS A 487 -2.75 5.16 -29.56
CA LYS A 487 -2.40 5.11 -30.98
C LYS A 487 -1.37 4.02 -31.21
N GLU A 488 -1.70 3.11 -32.13
CA GLU A 488 -0.79 2.13 -32.68
C GLU A 488 -0.84 2.22 -34.20
N SER A 489 0.32 2.39 -34.83
CA SER A 489 0.42 2.60 -36.28
C SER A 489 -0.42 3.80 -36.74
N GLU A 490 -1.44 3.57 -37.56
CA GLU A 490 -2.34 4.62 -38.06
C GLU A 490 -3.69 4.69 -37.33
N GLU A 491 -4.01 3.69 -36.49
CA GLU A 491 -5.26 3.66 -35.75
C GLU A 491 -5.13 4.39 -34.42
N ASP A 492 -6.11 5.25 -34.11
CA ASP A 492 -6.22 5.90 -32.80
C ASP A 492 -7.62 5.78 -32.21
N HIS A 493 -7.67 5.61 -30.90
CA HIS A 493 -8.92 5.44 -30.17
C HIS A 493 -8.93 6.27 -28.90
N ALA A 494 -10.07 6.89 -28.57
CA ALA A 494 -10.25 7.62 -27.33
C ALA A 494 -11.53 7.16 -26.61
N TYR A 495 -11.38 6.87 -25.32
CA TYR A 495 -12.46 6.43 -24.43
C TYR A 495 -12.62 7.39 -23.25
N TYR A 496 -13.86 7.62 -22.85
CA TYR A 496 -14.19 8.48 -21.73
C TYR A 496 -14.95 7.68 -20.68
N THR A 497 -14.50 7.75 -19.44
CA THR A 497 -15.15 7.07 -18.31
C THR A 497 -15.49 8.09 -17.23
N PHE A 498 -16.77 8.14 -16.85
CA PHE A 498 -17.22 8.87 -15.67
C PHE A 498 -16.86 8.06 -14.41
N THR A 499 -16.21 8.70 -13.44
CA THR A 499 -15.63 8.05 -12.27
C THR A 499 -16.15 8.62 -10.95
N PRO A 500 -17.43 8.38 -10.60
CA PRO A 500 -17.99 8.81 -9.33
C PRO A 500 -17.43 7.96 -8.17
N THR A 501 -17.37 8.59 -6.98
CA THR A 501 -17.07 7.85 -5.74
C THR A 501 -17.97 8.39 -4.63
N VAL A 502 -18.57 7.49 -3.85
CA VAL A 502 -19.34 7.80 -2.64
C VAL A 502 -18.72 7.02 -1.48
N ARG A 503 -18.43 7.71 -0.38
CA ARG A 503 -17.90 7.12 0.85
C ARG A 503 -18.72 7.63 2.02
N LEU A 504 -19.29 6.74 2.78
CA LEU A 504 -20.12 7.02 3.94
C LEU A 504 -19.58 6.27 5.13
N SER A 505 -19.51 6.90 6.30
CA SER A 505 -19.18 6.21 7.53
C SER A 505 -20.01 6.72 8.70
N TYR A 506 -20.38 5.81 9.58
CA TYR A 506 -21.14 6.11 10.76
C TYR A 506 -20.46 5.55 12.01
N ASN A 507 -20.18 6.44 12.97
CA ASN A 507 -19.58 6.09 14.23
C ASN A 507 -20.67 5.66 15.22
N LEU A 508 -20.76 4.35 15.48
CA LEU A 508 -21.68 3.75 16.46
C LEU A 508 -21.16 3.89 17.91
N LYS A 509 -20.17 4.77 18.14
CA LYS A 509 -19.54 5.00 19.45
C LYS A 509 -18.94 3.71 20.02
N LYS A 510 -19.44 3.22 21.18
CA LYS A 510 -18.95 2.00 21.81
C LYS A 510 -19.23 0.73 21.01
N ALA A 511 -20.13 0.79 20.02
CA ALA A 511 -20.52 -0.34 19.18
C ALA A 511 -19.72 -0.43 17.87
N GLY A 512 -18.74 0.48 17.61
CA GLY A 512 -17.84 0.37 16.48
C GLY A 512 -18.13 1.36 15.33
N PHE A 513 -17.73 1.00 14.13
CA PHE A 513 -17.83 1.82 12.90
C PHE A 513 -18.46 1.02 11.78
N LEU A 514 -19.41 1.62 11.08
CA LEU A 514 -19.96 1.12 9.83
C LEU A 514 -19.47 2.00 8.68
N ARG A 515 -19.03 1.40 7.57
CA ARG A 515 -18.57 2.09 6.37
C ARG A 515 -19.16 1.50 5.11
N TYR A 516 -19.49 2.37 4.18
CA TYR A 516 -19.90 2.01 2.84
C TYR A 516 -19.09 2.80 1.82
N ARG A 517 -18.66 2.13 0.77
CA ARG A 517 -17.99 2.73 -0.38
C ARG A 517 -18.59 2.21 -1.67
N PHE A 518 -18.83 3.12 -2.59
CA PHE A 518 -19.13 2.86 -3.99
C PHE A 518 -18.17 3.64 -4.87
N ASN A 519 -17.60 3.02 -5.90
CA ASN A 519 -16.84 3.73 -6.92
C ASN A 519 -16.95 3.05 -8.28
N ILE A 520 -16.83 3.87 -9.34
CA ILE A 520 -16.61 3.42 -10.71
C ILE A 520 -15.20 3.85 -11.10
N SER A 521 -14.40 2.92 -11.62
CA SER A 521 -13.05 3.16 -12.14
C SER A 521 -12.89 2.61 -13.55
N PRO A 522 -12.10 3.26 -14.43
CA PRO A 522 -11.74 2.69 -15.72
C PRO A 522 -10.66 1.62 -15.53
N ALA A 523 -10.75 0.54 -16.29
CA ALA A 523 -9.63 -0.35 -16.52
C ALA A 523 -9.16 -0.17 -17.96
N ILE A 524 -7.90 0.15 -18.11
CA ILE A 524 -7.28 0.52 -19.38
C ILE A 524 -6.45 -0.67 -19.84
N PRO A 525 -6.53 -1.08 -21.14
CA PRO A 525 -5.72 -2.17 -21.67
C PRO A 525 -4.22 -1.90 -21.44
N SER A 526 -3.46 -2.96 -21.14
CA SER A 526 -2.00 -2.86 -21.12
C SER A 526 -1.44 -2.64 -22.52
N LEU A 527 -0.29 -2.00 -22.64
CA LEU A 527 0.37 -1.82 -23.94
C LEU A 527 0.68 -3.16 -24.60
N GLY A 528 1.10 -4.17 -23.80
CA GLY A 528 1.37 -5.51 -24.32
C GLY A 528 0.14 -6.24 -24.87
N SER A 529 -1.07 -5.93 -24.37
CA SER A 529 -2.32 -6.50 -24.91
C SER A 529 -2.84 -5.76 -26.15
N LEU A 530 -2.49 -4.46 -26.27
CA LEU A 530 -2.91 -3.61 -27.41
C LEU A 530 -2.07 -3.81 -28.67
N THR A 531 -0.87 -4.39 -28.57
CA THR A 531 -0.01 -4.62 -29.76
C THR A 531 -0.67 -5.50 -30.81
N ASP A 532 -0.33 -5.32 -32.08
CA ASP A 532 -0.70 -6.22 -33.17
C ASP A 532 0.26 -7.42 -33.32
N VAL A 533 1.21 -7.54 -32.41
CA VAL A 533 2.26 -8.57 -32.43
C VAL A 533 1.69 -9.97 -32.19
N GLU A 534 2.18 -10.93 -32.97
CA GLU A 534 1.91 -12.35 -32.85
C GLU A 534 3.21 -13.11 -32.57
N GLN A 535 3.24 -13.95 -31.54
CA GLN A 535 4.40 -14.74 -31.15
C GLN A 535 4.03 -16.18 -30.81
N ALA A 536 4.79 -17.13 -31.36
CA ALA A 536 4.62 -18.55 -31.06
C ALA A 536 5.14 -18.88 -29.64
N MET A 537 4.30 -19.49 -28.82
CA MET A 537 4.70 -20.03 -27.52
C MET A 537 5.39 -21.39 -27.65
N ASP A 538 4.81 -22.25 -28.46
CA ASP A 538 5.27 -23.59 -28.81
C ASP A 538 4.79 -23.96 -30.23
N THR A 539 4.86 -25.23 -30.59
CA THR A 539 4.42 -25.71 -31.91
C THR A 539 2.92 -25.65 -32.14
N ILE A 540 2.10 -25.46 -31.10
CA ILE A 540 0.63 -25.49 -31.16
C ILE A 540 0.05 -24.11 -30.81
N GLN A 541 0.64 -23.38 -29.88
CA GLN A 541 0.07 -22.20 -29.26
C GLN A 541 0.73 -20.90 -29.73
N ILE A 542 -0.10 -19.91 -30.04
CA ILE A 542 0.31 -18.57 -30.47
C ILE A 542 -0.35 -17.55 -29.55
N VAL A 543 0.41 -16.61 -29.03
CA VAL A 543 -0.10 -15.42 -28.35
C VAL A 543 -0.19 -14.29 -29.35
N ARG A 544 -1.36 -13.67 -29.44
CA ARG A 544 -1.65 -12.56 -30.33
C ARG A 544 -2.17 -11.38 -29.54
N GLY A 545 -1.65 -10.18 -29.76
CA GLY A 545 -2.20 -8.97 -29.20
C GLY A 545 -3.50 -8.52 -29.89
N ASN A 546 -4.12 -7.45 -29.39
CA ASN A 546 -5.41 -6.98 -29.90
C ASN A 546 -5.51 -5.45 -29.87
N PRO A 547 -5.21 -4.75 -30.97
CA PRO A 547 -5.32 -3.28 -31.05
C PRO A 547 -6.75 -2.76 -30.84
N LEU A 548 -7.77 -3.60 -31.04
CA LEU A 548 -9.18 -3.22 -30.92
C LEU A 548 -9.73 -3.27 -29.49
N LEU A 549 -8.90 -3.51 -28.49
CA LEU A 549 -9.32 -3.53 -27.09
C LEU A 549 -9.85 -2.17 -26.64
N LYS A 550 -10.97 -2.21 -25.93
CA LYS A 550 -11.63 -1.04 -25.34
C LYS A 550 -11.38 -1.00 -23.84
N THR A 551 -11.32 0.22 -23.29
CA THR A 551 -11.40 0.38 -21.84
C THR A 551 -12.75 -0.17 -21.34
N TYR A 552 -12.74 -0.71 -20.13
CA TYR A 552 -13.95 -1.17 -19.47
C TYR A 552 -14.15 -0.53 -18.11
N GLN A 553 -15.34 -0.68 -17.55
CA GLN A 553 -15.70 -0.08 -16.26
C GLN A 553 -15.72 -1.14 -15.17
N GLN A 554 -15.17 -0.75 -14.01
CA GLN A 554 -15.20 -1.55 -12.79
C GLN A 554 -16.07 -0.85 -11.75
N PHE A 555 -17.12 -1.52 -11.30
CA PHE A 555 -18.03 -1.09 -10.25
C PHE A 555 -17.66 -1.82 -8.97
N THR A 556 -17.31 -1.07 -7.94
CA THR A 556 -16.96 -1.65 -6.63
C THR A 556 -17.91 -1.13 -5.58
N ASN A 557 -18.57 -2.05 -4.86
CA ASN A 557 -19.32 -1.79 -3.65
C ASN A 557 -18.64 -2.50 -2.47
N SER A 558 -18.41 -1.80 -1.38
CA SER A 558 -17.92 -2.43 -0.16
C SER A 558 -18.65 -1.90 1.07
N LEU A 559 -19.00 -2.82 1.95
CA LEU A 559 -19.57 -2.56 3.25
C LEU A 559 -18.68 -3.19 4.30
N SER A 560 -18.27 -2.44 5.32
CA SER A 560 -17.48 -2.98 6.42
C SER A 560 -17.96 -2.49 7.76
N TYR A 561 -17.90 -3.39 8.74
CA TYR A 561 -18.16 -3.12 10.14
C TYR A 561 -16.91 -3.43 10.94
N SER A 562 -16.39 -2.45 11.69
CA SER A 562 -15.21 -2.58 12.54
C SER A 562 -15.59 -2.36 14.00
N TYR A 563 -15.15 -3.25 14.87
CA TYR A 563 -15.32 -3.16 16.31
C TYR A 563 -13.95 -3.25 16.99
N SER A 564 -13.71 -2.37 17.96
CA SER A 564 -12.49 -2.41 18.78
C SER A 564 -12.83 -2.09 20.23
N LYS A 565 -12.39 -2.94 21.15
CA LYS A 565 -12.55 -2.73 22.59
C LYS A 565 -11.34 -3.27 23.33
N LYS A 566 -10.59 -2.38 23.99
CA LYS A 566 -9.33 -2.71 24.68
C LYS A 566 -8.34 -3.37 23.70
N GLN A 567 -7.98 -4.62 23.95
CA GLN A 567 -7.04 -5.43 23.16
C GLN A 567 -7.72 -6.22 22.03
N PHE A 568 -9.06 -6.33 22.06
CA PHE A 568 -9.83 -7.04 21.05
C PHE A 568 -10.23 -6.12 19.90
N ASN A 569 -10.06 -6.60 18.68
CA ASN A 569 -10.57 -5.98 17.46
C ASN A 569 -11.22 -7.04 16.56
N ALA A 570 -12.22 -6.62 15.81
CA ALA A 570 -12.86 -7.44 14.80
C ALA A 570 -13.30 -6.57 13.62
N ASN A 571 -13.30 -7.15 12.45
CA ASN A 571 -13.80 -6.53 11.22
C ASN A 571 -14.56 -7.56 10.39
N LEU A 572 -15.75 -7.19 9.96
CA LEU A 572 -16.53 -7.92 8.96
C LEU A 572 -16.60 -7.05 7.71
N SER A 573 -16.25 -7.58 6.55
CA SER A 573 -16.31 -6.87 5.27
C SER A 573 -17.03 -7.71 4.22
N VAL A 574 -17.83 -7.03 3.39
CA VAL A 574 -18.46 -7.58 2.20
C VAL A 574 -18.10 -6.69 1.05
N ARG A 575 -17.51 -7.25 -0.02
CA ARG A 575 -17.13 -6.54 -1.23
C ARG A 575 -17.72 -7.21 -2.44
N HIS A 576 -18.44 -6.43 -3.23
CA HIS A 576 -18.95 -6.85 -4.54
C HIS A 576 -18.27 -6.03 -5.63
N GLN A 577 -17.72 -6.71 -6.63
CA GLN A 577 -17.13 -6.12 -7.82
C GLN A 577 -17.87 -6.61 -9.05
N TYR A 578 -18.16 -5.69 -9.95
CA TYR A 578 -18.74 -5.98 -11.26
C TYR A 578 -17.91 -5.29 -12.33
N TYR A 579 -17.43 -6.04 -13.30
CA TYR A 579 -16.67 -5.54 -14.43
C TYR A 579 -17.55 -5.66 -15.68
N ASP A 580 -17.76 -4.54 -16.33
CA ASP A 580 -18.57 -4.44 -17.54
C ASP A 580 -17.67 -4.50 -18.77
N ASN A 581 -17.84 -5.51 -19.60
CA ASN A 581 -17.00 -5.80 -20.76
C ASN A 581 -15.49 -5.94 -20.44
N PRO A 582 -15.10 -6.72 -19.41
CA PRO A 582 -13.71 -6.86 -19.01
C PRO A 582 -12.84 -7.47 -20.12
N ILE A 583 -11.57 -7.09 -20.11
CA ILE A 583 -10.57 -7.72 -20.97
C ILE A 583 -10.15 -9.02 -20.32
N MET A 584 -10.52 -10.14 -20.96
CA MET A 584 -10.17 -11.49 -20.51
C MET A 584 -9.63 -12.30 -21.69
N GLU A 585 -8.87 -13.36 -21.38
CA GLU A 585 -8.30 -14.25 -22.38
C GLU A 585 -9.43 -14.93 -23.20
N SER A 586 -9.30 -14.87 -24.51
CA SER A 586 -10.10 -15.60 -25.49
C SER A 586 -9.22 -16.67 -26.15
N ILE A 587 -9.75 -17.89 -26.29
CA ILE A 587 -9.02 -19.03 -26.79
C ILE A 587 -9.84 -19.66 -27.92
N PHE A 588 -9.23 -19.69 -29.09
CA PHE A 588 -9.89 -20.27 -30.28
C PHE A 588 -8.87 -20.93 -31.22
N VAL A 589 -9.36 -21.66 -32.17
CA VAL A 589 -8.54 -22.37 -33.16
C VAL A 589 -8.58 -21.65 -34.49
N GLU A 590 -7.41 -21.40 -35.07
CA GLU A 590 -7.21 -20.81 -36.39
C GLU A 590 -6.04 -21.51 -37.07
N ASP A 591 -6.23 -21.99 -38.29
CA ASP A 591 -5.25 -22.74 -39.11
C ASP A 591 -4.57 -23.91 -38.35
N GLY A 592 -5.36 -24.64 -37.55
CA GLY A 592 -4.88 -25.78 -36.76
C GLY A 592 -3.95 -25.42 -35.62
N LYS A 593 -3.87 -24.12 -35.23
CA LYS A 593 -3.16 -23.58 -34.06
C LYS A 593 -4.16 -23.05 -33.05
N LEU A 594 -3.74 -23.03 -31.80
CA LEU A 594 -4.47 -22.43 -30.72
C LEU A 594 -4.03 -20.97 -30.56
N ILE A 595 -4.95 -20.04 -30.71
CA ILE A 595 -4.72 -18.62 -30.56
C ILE A 595 -5.17 -18.18 -29.15
N LEU A 596 -4.25 -17.58 -28.42
CA LEU A 596 -4.51 -16.95 -27.13
C LEU A 596 -4.47 -15.44 -27.32
N LYS A 597 -5.61 -14.78 -27.13
CA LYS A 597 -5.80 -13.37 -27.41
C LYS A 597 -6.60 -12.71 -26.29
N ASP A 598 -6.28 -11.51 -25.89
CA ASP A 598 -7.12 -10.73 -24.99
C ASP A 598 -8.29 -10.12 -25.78
N GLU A 599 -9.51 -10.24 -25.24
CA GLU A 599 -10.72 -9.67 -25.84
C GLU A 599 -11.63 -9.07 -24.76
N ASN A 600 -12.43 -8.07 -25.14
CA ASN A 600 -13.49 -7.60 -24.28
C ASN A 600 -14.60 -8.67 -24.20
N GLN A 601 -14.75 -9.28 -23.03
CA GLN A 601 -15.72 -10.32 -22.73
C GLN A 601 -17.01 -9.72 -22.14
N ARG A 602 -18.03 -10.54 -21.79
CA ARG A 602 -19.32 -10.00 -21.32
C ARG A 602 -19.26 -9.36 -19.95
N SER A 603 -18.89 -10.13 -18.93
CA SER A 603 -18.80 -9.62 -17.57
C SER A 603 -17.94 -10.50 -16.66
N PHE A 604 -17.45 -9.91 -15.62
CA PHE A 604 -16.87 -10.63 -14.48
C PHE A 604 -17.44 -10.04 -13.18
N GLN A 605 -17.82 -10.91 -12.25
CA GLN A 605 -18.31 -10.50 -10.94
C GLN A 605 -17.60 -11.27 -9.86
N SER A 606 -17.41 -10.64 -8.71
CA SER A 606 -16.98 -11.33 -7.49
C SER A 606 -17.66 -10.77 -6.26
N LEU A 607 -18.08 -11.66 -5.37
CA LEU A 607 -18.58 -11.36 -4.02
C LEU A 607 -17.64 -11.98 -3.01
N ASN A 608 -16.93 -11.13 -2.28
CA ASN A 608 -16.02 -11.53 -1.21
C ASN A 608 -16.61 -11.14 0.14
N THR A 609 -16.62 -12.07 1.10
CA THR A 609 -16.99 -11.83 2.49
C THR A 609 -15.86 -12.30 3.37
N GLU A 610 -15.36 -11.45 4.26
CA GLU A 610 -14.25 -11.76 5.15
C GLU A 610 -14.56 -11.30 6.59
N LEU A 611 -14.32 -12.18 7.54
CA LEU A 611 -14.30 -11.88 8.96
C LEU A 611 -12.87 -11.98 9.47
N MET A 612 -12.40 -10.93 10.14
CA MET A 612 -11.12 -10.89 10.84
C MET A 612 -11.38 -10.59 12.30
N ALA A 613 -10.68 -11.26 13.21
CA ALA A 613 -10.72 -10.98 14.64
C ALA A 613 -9.32 -11.15 15.24
N GLY A 614 -9.02 -10.37 16.29
CA GLY A 614 -7.72 -10.44 16.93
C GLY A 614 -7.71 -9.91 18.35
N ILE A 615 -6.70 -10.35 19.08
CA ILE A 615 -6.33 -9.87 20.41
C ILE A 615 -4.90 -9.39 20.33
N ASN A 616 -4.67 -8.12 20.65
CA ASN A 616 -3.34 -7.51 20.56
C ASN A 616 -2.77 -7.22 21.95
N GLY A 617 -1.58 -7.74 22.23
CA GLY A 617 -0.87 -7.49 23.47
C GLY A 617 -1.61 -7.99 24.72
N ALA A 618 -2.24 -9.17 24.66
CA ALA A 618 -2.90 -9.74 25.82
C ALA A 618 -1.93 -10.01 26.96
N THR A 619 -2.40 -9.75 28.19
CA THR A 619 -1.66 -10.11 29.40
C THR A 619 -1.96 -11.59 29.69
N LEU A 620 -0.90 -12.41 29.75
CA LEU A 620 -1.01 -13.83 30.05
C LEU A 620 0.09 -14.21 31.05
N PHE A 621 -0.20 -15.06 32.01
CA PHE A 621 0.74 -15.47 33.09
C PHE A 621 1.36 -14.29 33.85
N GLY A 622 0.61 -13.19 34.03
CA GLY A 622 1.13 -11.95 34.66
C GLY A 622 2.07 -11.10 33.75
N LEU A 623 2.37 -11.57 32.54
CA LEU A 623 3.21 -10.85 31.58
C LEU A 623 2.34 -9.95 30.71
N LYS A 624 2.54 -8.64 30.84
CA LYS A 624 1.83 -7.62 30.04
C LYS A 624 2.29 -7.68 28.58
N ASP A 625 1.35 -7.48 27.66
CA ASP A 625 1.61 -7.45 26.21
C ASP A 625 2.29 -8.72 25.65
N PHE A 626 2.01 -9.86 26.25
CA PHE A 626 2.69 -11.12 26.00
C PHE A 626 2.23 -11.80 24.71
N LEU A 627 0.91 -11.80 24.44
CA LEU A 627 0.31 -12.55 23.33
C LEU A 627 -0.42 -11.62 22.36
N THR A 628 -0.11 -11.75 21.07
CA THR A 628 -0.90 -11.21 19.96
C THR A 628 -1.40 -12.37 19.13
N LEU A 629 -2.71 -12.42 18.86
CA LEU A 629 -3.36 -13.46 18.06
C LEU A 629 -4.28 -12.79 17.04
N TYR A 630 -4.17 -13.17 15.77
CA TYR A 630 -5.07 -12.79 14.70
C TYR A 630 -5.57 -14.01 13.95
N ALA A 631 -6.85 -13.99 13.63
CA ALA A 631 -7.46 -14.96 12.74
C ALA A 631 -8.36 -14.25 11.74
N SER A 632 -8.29 -14.64 10.49
CA SER A 632 -9.26 -14.23 9.47
C SER A 632 -9.75 -15.44 8.67
N GLY A 633 -10.98 -15.36 8.19
CA GLY A 633 -11.57 -16.32 7.28
C GLY A 633 -12.45 -15.60 6.28
N GLY A 634 -12.31 -15.96 5.00
CA GLY A 634 -13.07 -15.35 3.93
C GLY A 634 -13.59 -16.38 2.93
N TYR A 635 -14.67 -16.00 2.30
CA TYR A 635 -15.29 -16.75 1.21
C TYR A 635 -15.49 -15.83 0.01
N THR A 636 -15.09 -16.32 -1.16
CA THR A 636 -15.26 -15.61 -2.43
C THR A 636 -16.06 -16.48 -3.39
N ARG A 637 -17.08 -15.89 -3.99
CA ARG A 637 -17.76 -16.44 -5.14
C ARG A 637 -17.56 -15.54 -6.33
N SER A 638 -17.10 -16.10 -7.44
CA SER A 638 -16.84 -15.37 -8.68
C SER A 638 -17.62 -15.97 -9.84
N TRP A 639 -18.11 -15.10 -10.72
CA TRP A 639 -18.78 -15.45 -11.96
C TRP A 639 -18.01 -14.83 -13.12
N SER A 640 -17.68 -15.61 -14.14
CA SER A 640 -16.94 -15.19 -15.33
C SER A 640 -17.76 -15.53 -16.57
N GLU A 641 -18.26 -14.50 -17.24
CA GLU A 641 -19.09 -14.61 -18.43
C GLU A 641 -18.30 -14.12 -19.64
N GLY A 642 -17.87 -15.07 -20.46
CA GLY A 642 -17.26 -14.78 -21.74
C GLY A 642 -18.27 -14.67 -22.86
N LEU A 643 -17.79 -14.47 -24.10
CA LEU A 643 -18.62 -14.54 -25.31
C LEU A 643 -19.14 -15.95 -25.54
N ASN A 644 -18.34 -16.97 -25.20
CA ASN A 644 -18.62 -18.39 -25.50
C ASN A 644 -18.56 -19.30 -24.26
N TYR A 645 -18.42 -18.75 -23.06
CA TYR A 645 -18.35 -19.51 -21.81
C TYR A 645 -19.06 -18.81 -20.64
N SER A 646 -19.42 -19.61 -19.66
CA SER A 646 -19.95 -19.15 -18.36
C SER A 646 -19.40 -20.07 -17.28
N HIS A 647 -18.68 -19.50 -16.32
CA HIS A 647 -18.05 -20.23 -15.23
C HIS A 647 -18.34 -19.57 -13.88
N MET A 648 -18.42 -20.40 -12.84
CA MET A 648 -18.53 -20.00 -11.47
C MET A 648 -17.43 -20.67 -10.65
N TYR A 649 -16.80 -19.92 -9.76
CA TYR A 649 -15.75 -20.43 -8.88
C TYR A 649 -15.97 -19.97 -7.45
N ASP A 650 -15.95 -20.92 -6.52
CA ASP A 650 -16.14 -20.72 -5.10
C ASP A 650 -14.87 -21.07 -4.36
N GLU A 651 -14.48 -20.22 -3.39
CA GLU A 651 -13.31 -20.46 -2.59
C GLU A 651 -13.44 -19.98 -1.16
N PHE A 652 -12.92 -20.79 -0.23
CA PHE A 652 -12.69 -20.43 1.17
C PHE A 652 -11.18 -20.29 1.45
N TYR A 653 -10.79 -19.19 2.10
CA TYR A 653 -9.42 -18.92 2.51
C TYR A 653 -9.37 -18.48 3.98
N TYR A 654 -8.20 -18.61 4.61
CA TYR A 654 -8.02 -18.23 6.01
C TYR A 654 -6.56 -17.87 6.31
N SER A 655 -6.37 -17.14 7.40
CA SER A 655 -5.06 -16.84 7.97
C SER A 655 -5.16 -16.88 9.51
N VAL A 656 -4.18 -17.49 10.14
CA VAL A 656 -4.01 -17.49 11.60
C VAL A 656 -2.57 -17.10 11.89
N MET A 657 -2.38 -16.10 12.74
CA MET A 657 -1.06 -15.65 13.20
C MET A 657 -1.05 -15.55 14.72
N ALA A 658 -0.04 -16.10 15.35
CA ALA A 658 0.22 -15.98 16.78
C ALA A 658 1.63 -15.44 17.01
N GLN A 659 1.76 -14.46 17.89
CA GLN A 659 3.05 -13.91 18.28
C GLN A 659 3.14 -13.82 19.81
N VAL A 660 4.21 -14.35 20.35
CA VAL A 660 4.55 -14.28 21.78
C VAL A 660 5.78 -13.41 21.94
N GLN A 661 5.73 -12.48 22.90
CA GLN A 661 6.83 -11.55 23.16
C GLN A 661 7.27 -11.57 24.63
N TYR A 662 8.58 -11.74 24.88
CA TYR A 662 9.15 -11.71 26.20
C TYR A 662 10.58 -11.17 26.21
N LYS A 663 10.85 -10.09 26.95
CA LYS A 663 12.19 -9.50 27.16
C LYS A 663 13.04 -9.36 25.89
N GLY A 664 12.45 -8.89 24.80
CA GLY A 664 13.13 -8.70 23.51
C GLY A 664 13.11 -9.95 22.60
N LEU A 665 12.74 -11.11 23.11
CA LEU A 665 12.47 -12.29 22.29
C LEU A 665 11.04 -12.22 21.76
N SER A 666 10.87 -12.46 20.46
CA SER A 666 9.58 -12.59 19.78
C SER A 666 9.54 -13.93 19.04
N LEU A 667 8.52 -14.72 19.31
CA LEU A 667 8.23 -15.96 18.59
C LEU A 667 6.95 -15.74 17.78
N LEU A 668 7.01 -15.94 16.48
CA LEU A 668 5.90 -15.79 15.55
C LEU A 668 5.61 -17.12 14.87
N GLY A 669 4.33 -17.47 14.78
CA GLY A 669 3.83 -18.57 13.96
C GLY A 669 2.69 -18.10 13.07
N GLN A 670 2.71 -18.50 11.79
CA GLN A 670 1.70 -18.16 10.81
C GLN A 670 1.27 -19.38 10.01
N PHE A 671 -0.04 -19.52 9.86
CA PHE A 671 -0.69 -20.51 8.98
C PHE A 671 -1.67 -19.77 8.07
N ARG A 672 -1.52 -19.97 6.76
CA ARG A 672 -2.34 -19.24 5.79
C ARG A 672 -2.69 -20.12 4.61
N LYS A 673 -3.98 -20.24 4.30
CA LYS A 673 -4.48 -20.65 2.99
C LYS A 673 -4.74 -19.40 2.18
N VAL A 674 -3.90 -19.14 1.18
CA VAL A 674 -4.00 -17.96 0.33
C VAL A 674 -5.14 -18.12 -0.66
N GLN A 675 -5.90 -17.05 -0.89
CA GLN A 675 -6.93 -17.02 -1.91
C GLN A 675 -6.33 -17.26 -3.30
N ASN A 676 -6.93 -18.15 -4.08
CA ASN A 676 -6.59 -18.33 -5.49
C ASN A 676 -7.11 -17.16 -6.33
N ASN A 677 -6.54 -16.98 -7.50
CA ASN A 677 -6.98 -15.94 -8.42
C ASN A 677 -7.72 -16.59 -9.60
N PHE A 678 -9.04 -16.37 -9.66
CA PHE A 678 -9.87 -16.80 -10.79
C PHE A 678 -10.23 -15.59 -11.63
N PHE A 679 -9.96 -15.65 -12.95
CA PHE A 679 -10.34 -14.62 -13.91
C PHE A 679 -10.40 -15.22 -15.32
N GLY A 680 -11.44 -14.88 -16.10
CA GLY A 680 -11.69 -15.51 -17.39
C GLY A 680 -12.01 -17.00 -17.24
N GLU A 681 -11.22 -17.83 -17.88
CA GLU A 681 -11.27 -19.30 -17.78
C GLU A 681 -10.10 -19.88 -16.95
N THR A 682 -9.29 -19.02 -16.31
CA THR A 682 -8.04 -19.45 -15.64
C THR A 682 -8.12 -19.27 -14.14
N ILE A 683 -7.74 -20.32 -13.40
CA ILE A 683 -7.54 -20.34 -11.95
C ILE A 683 -6.03 -20.43 -11.67
N LYS A 684 -5.45 -19.43 -11.04
CA LYS A 684 -4.08 -19.48 -10.50
C LYS A 684 -4.16 -19.88 -9.03
N LYS A 685 -3.67 -21.08 -8.73
CA LYS A 685 -3.67 -21.64 -7.36
C LYS A 685 -2.46 -21.13 -6.61
N ASN A 686 -2.70 -20.41 -5.55
CA ASN A 686 -1.66 -19.92 -4.66
C ASN A 686 -1.30 -20.98 -3.62
N GLU A 687 -0.11 -20.87 -3.08
CA GLU A 687 0.37 -21.80 -2.08
C GLU A 687 -0.10 -21.45 -0.68
N ASN A 688 -0.36 -22.50 0.11
CA ASN A 688 -0.57 -22.36 1.54
C ASN A 688 0.74 -22.02 2.24
N GLN A 689 0.75 -20.94 3.00
CA GLN A 689 1.96 -20.44 3.68
C GLN A 689 1.94 -20.85 5.14
N THR A 690 3.00 -21.54 5.55
CA THR A 690 3.28 -21.80 6.96
C THR A 690 4.69 -21.33 7.26
N ALA A 691 4.84 -20.59 8.36
CA ALA A 691 6.15 -20.08 8.76
C ALA A 691 6.24 -19.92 10.27
N PHE A 692 7.45 -20.13 10.80
CA PHE A 692 7.79 -19.82 12.19
C PHE A 692 9.05 -18.98 12.21
N MET A 693 9.11 -18.02 13.14
CA MET A 693 10.25 -17.12 13.28
C MET A 693 10.52 -16.86 14.77
N ALA A 694 11.78 -16.89 15.16
CA ALA A 694 12.28 -16.44 16.43
C ALA A 694 13.20 -15.24 16.22
N MET A 695 12.87 -14.11 16.84
CA MET A 695 13.61 -12.85 16.71
C MET A 695 14.01 -12.33 18.07
N TYR A 696 15.25 -11.90 18.22
CA TYR A 696 15.74 -11.20 19.41
C TYR A 696 16.11 -9.76 19.05
N THR A 697 15.51 -8.83 19.76
CA THR A 697 15.74 -7.38 19.57
C THR A 697 16.35 -6.78 20.84
N ARG A 698 17.49 -6.14 20.71
CA ARG A 698 18.15 -5.41 21.81
C ARG A 698 18.73 -4.09 21.30
N GLN A 699 18.21 -2.98 21.78
CA GLN A 699 18.62 -1.63 21.38
C GLN A 699 18.56 -1.44 19.84
N ASN A 700 19.71 -1.38 19.20
CA ASN A 700 19.87 -1.13 17.77
C ASN A 700 20.12 -2.42 16.95
N LEU A 701 20.18 -3.57 17.61
CA LEU A 701 20.43 -4.88 16.99
C LEU A 701 19.15 -5.71 16.99
N GLN A 702 18.88 -6.35 15.86
CA GLN A 702 17.94 -7.44 15.73
C GLN A 702 18.63 -8.64 15.11
N ALA A 703 18.40 -9.82 15.64
CA ALA A 703 18.87 -11.06 15.06
C ALA A 703 17.80 -12.14 15.19
N GLY A 704 17.68 -13.01 14.22
CA GLY A 704 16.66 -14.05 14.26
C GLY A 704 16.87 -15.16 13.25
N ILE A 705 16.09 -16.19 13.45
CA ILE A 705 16.01 -17.36 12.58
C ILE A 705 14.54 -17.66 12.31
N GLY A 706 14.24 -17.97 11.06
CA GLY A 706 12.91 -18.40 10.64
C GLY A 706 12.98 -19.65 9.80
N ILE A 707 11.86 -20.36 9.71
CA ILE A 707 11.66 -21.45 8.78
C ILE A 707 10.36 -21.20 8.02
N MET A 708 10.44 -21.20 6.70
CA MET A 708 9.29 -21.11 5.80
C MET A 708 8.96 -22.51 5.29
N PHE A 709 7.66 -22.80 5.16
CA PHE A 709 7.14 -24.10 4.68
C PHE A 709 7.71 -25.33 5.39
N PRO A 710 7.73 -25.36 6.75
CA PRO A 710 8.41 -26.41 7.52
C PRO A 710 7.83 -27.82 7.31
N PHE A 711 6.59 -27.91 6.82
CA PHE A 711 5.86 -29.16 6.61
C PHE A 711 5.76 -29.56 5.13
N THR A 712 6.46 -28.84 4.24
CA THR A 712 6.39 -29.01 2.79
C THR A 712 7.80 -29.24 2.24
N ASN A 713 8.02 -30.38 1.58
CA ASN A 713 9.33 -30.67 0.97
C ASN A 713 9.61 -29.82 -0.26
N ASN A 714 8.56 -29.54 -1.06
CA ASN A 714 8.64 -28.70 -2.24
C ASN A 714 7.55 -27.63 -2.17
N TYR A 715 7.91 -26.39 -2.48
CA TYR A 715 6.97 -25.32 -2.72
C TYR A 715 6.14 -25.65 -3.97
N LYS A 716 4.82 -25.40 -3.90
CA LYS A 716 3.93 -25.77 -4.97
C LYS A 716 2.96 -24.65 -5.30
N VAL A 717 2.94 -24.26 -6.57
CA VAL A 717 1.90 -23.40 -7.16
C VAL A 717 1.23 -24.14 -8.30
N GLY A 718 -0.03 -23.79 -8.60
CA GLY A 718 -0.77 -24.46 -9.65
C GLY A 718 -1.43 -23.44 -10.58
N LYS A 719 -1.75 -23.92 -11.79
CA LYS A 719 -2.58 -23.19 -12.74
C LYS A 719 -3.55 -24.17 -13.41
N GLU A 720 -4.80 -23.77 -13.53
CA GLU A 720 -5.84 -24.59 -14.14
C GLU A 720 -6.64 -23.71 -15.09
N ARG A 721 -6.85 -24.20 -16.32
CA ARG A 721 -7.73 -23.59 -17.30
C ARG A 721 -8.92 -24.51 -17.51
N ILE A 722 -10.12 -23.97 -17.29
CA ILE A 722 -11.38 -24.70 -17.41
C ILE A 722 -12.06 -24.49 -18.76
N SER A 723 -11.29 -24.09 -19.77
CA SER A 723 -11.75 -23.88 -21.14
C SER A 723 -12.23 -25.15 -21.77
N LYS A 724 -13.25 -25.05 -22.67
CA LYS A 724 -13.70 -26.16 -23.50
C LYS A 724 -12.78 -26.43 -24.69
N VAL A 725 -11.96 -25.47 -25.10
CA VAL A 725 -11.08 -25.54 -26.26
C VAL A 725 -9.69 -26.07 -25.89
N ALA A 726 -9.16 -25.62 -24.74
CA ALA A 726 -7.82 -25.95 -24.30
C ALA A 726 -7.75 -26.10 -22.78
N PRO A 727 -8.44 -27.09 -22.19
CA PRO A 727 -8.31 -27.34 -20.76
C PRO A 727 -6.89 -27.77 -20.41
N PHE A 728 -6.37 -27.24 -19.30
CA PHE A 728 -5.13 -27.76 -18.74
C PHE A 728 -5.10 -27.64 -17.22
N ARG A 729 -4.27 -28.48 -16.62
CA ARG A 729 -3.87 -28.38 -15.22
C ARG A 729 -2.36 -28.49 -15.14
N SER A 730 -1.75 -27.56 -14.43
CA SER A 730 -0.30 -27.61 -14.16
C SER A 730 0.00 -27.35 -12.69
N GLU A 731 1.08 -27.96 -12.21
CA GLU A 731 1.65 -27.77 -10.90
C GLU A 731 3.16 -27.56 -11.05
N THR A 732 3.66 -26.46 -10.48
CA THR A 732 5.09 -26.16 -10.45
C THR A 732 5.61 -26.35 -9.03
N PHE A 733 6.60 -27.19 -8.89
CA PHE A 733 7.31 -27.48 -7.64
C PHE A 733 8.64 -26.74 -7.64
N VAL A 734 9.03 -26.18 -6.51
CA VAL A 734 10.31 -25.47 -6.35
C VAL A 734 11.05 -26.06 -5.14
N ARG A 735 12.18 -26.69 -5.39
CA ARG A 735 12.93 -27.47 -4.40
C ARG A 735 13.41 -26.62 -3.22
N GLU A 736 14.06 -25.50 -3.50
CA GLU A 736 14.78 -24.71 -2.49
C GLU A 736 13.85 -23.92 -1.55
N THR A 737 12.59 -23.80 -1.86
CA THR A 737 11.64 -23.04 -1.02
C THR A 737 10.94 -23.93 0.00
N GLY A 738 10.95 -25.25 -0.15
CA GLY A 738 10.50 -26.19 0.87
C GLY A 738 11.43 -26.18 2.08
N GLN A 739 10.90 -26.13 3.31
CA GLN A 739 11.65 -26.13 4.57
C GLN A 739 12.79 -25.08 4.61
N MET A 740 12.57 -23.91 3.97
CA MET A 740 13.60 -22.89 3.82
C MET A 740 13.90 -22.20 5.14
N VAL A 741 15.14 -22.34 5.63
CA VAL A 741 15.64 -21.63 6.80
C VAL A 741 16.12 -20.24 6.37
N VAL A 742 15.73 -19.21 7.11
CA VAL A 742 16.11 -17.80 6.86
C VAL A 742 16.78 -17.24 8.11
N LEU A 743 17.96 -16.69 7.95
CA LEU A 743 18.65 -15.92 8.98
C LEU A 743 18.42 -14.44 8.73
N ARG A 744 18.08 -13.70 9.79
CA ARG A 744 17.87 -12.26 9.71
C ARG A 744 18.76 -11.53 10.70
N VAL A 745 19.47 -10.50 10.22
CA VAL A 745 20.27 -9.60 11.06
C VAL A 745 20.01 -8.17 10.63
N GLY A 746 19.71 -7.31 11.58
CA GLY A 746 19.53 -5.88 11.35
C GLY A 746 20.29 -5.06 12.41
N TYR A 747 20.90 -3.97 11.95
CA TYR A 747 21.55 -3.03 12.86
C TYR A 747 21.33 -1.59 12.40
N THR A 748 21.22 -0.70 13.36
CA THR A 748 21.02 0.72 13.09
C THR A 748 22.00 1.58 13.85
N PHE A 749 22.72 2.43 13.14
CA PHE A 749 23.60 3.47 13.68
C PHE A 749 22.92 4.83 13.58
N GLU A 750 23.01 5.64 14.65
CA GLU A 750 22.37 6.97 14.74
C GLU A 750 23.32 8.01 15.32
N PHE A 751 23.18 9.25 14.84
CA PHE A 751 23.90 10.40 15.41
C PHE A 751 23.09 11.70 15.25
N GLY A 752 23.33 12.70 16.12
CA GLY A 752 22.73 14.03 16.07
C GLY A 752 21.43 14.21 16.87
N ARG A 753 20.79 15.40 16.80
CA ARG A 753 19.60 15.83 17.56
C ARG A 753 18.29 15.63 16.78
N LYS A 754 17.16 15.39 17.47
CA LYS A 754 15.84 15.06 16.87
C LYS A 754 14.95 16.29 16.66
N HIS A 755 14.20 16.40 15.53
CA HIS A 755 13.21 17.45 15.24
C HIS A 755 12.08 17.00 14.29
N LYS A 756 11.02 17.83 14.02
CA LYS A 756 9.79 17.48 13.28
C LYS A 756 9.85 17.68 11.75
N ALA A 757 9.14 16.84 10.97
CA ALA A 757 9.14 16.82 9.50
C ALA A 757 7.83 17.28 8.84
N GLY A 758 7.90 17.77 7.58
CA GLY A 758 6.78 17.99 6.69
C GLY A 758 6.46 16.77 5.81
N ASN A 759 5.24 16.69 5.26
CA ASN A 759 4.72 15.53 4.54
C ASN A 759 4.47 15.84 3.06
N LYS A 760 4.78 14.88 2.16
CA LYS A 760 4.44 14.91 0.73
C LYS A 760 3.04 14.30 0.52
N GLY A 761 2.19 14.95 -0.31
CA GLY A 761 0.82 14.50 -0.62
C GLY A 761 0.70 13.58 -1.85
N LEU A 762 1.49 13.82 -2.90
CA LEU A 762 1.39 13.16 -4.20
C LEU A 762 2.63 12.35 -4.54
N ASN A 763 2.45 11.25 -5.29
CA ASN A 763 3.56 10.45 -5.80
C ASN A 763 3.11 9.55 -6.96
N ASN A 764 3.81 9.63 -8.09
CA ASN A 764 3.53 8.89 -9.30
C ASN A 764 4.67 7.90 -9.63
N SER A 765 4.31 6.81 -10.26
CA SER A 765 5.27 5.81 -10.75
C SER A 765 4.73 5.11 -12.00
N ASP A 766 5.62 4.68 -12.86
CA ASP A 766 5.32 3.87 -14.03
C ASP A 766 6.19 2.62 -14.00
N THR A 767 5.60 1.45 -14.06
CA THR A 767 6.27 0.14 -13.95
C THR A 767 5.92 -0.83 -15.07
N ASP A 768 4.99 -0.45 -15.99
CA ASP A 768 4.62 -1.27 -17.13
C ASP A 768 5.71 -1.19 -18.22
N SER A 769 6.29 -2.33 -18.62
CA SER A 769 7.34 -2.40 -19.65
C SER A 769 6.83 -2.23 -21.08
N GLY A 770 5.52 -2.48 -21.31
CA GLY A 770 4.88 -2.37 -22.62
C GLY A 770 5.21 -3.50 -23.60
N ILE A 771 5.81 -4.61 -23.17
CA ILE A 771 6.06 -5.77 -24.01
C ILE A 771 5.00 -6.86 -23.80
N ILE A 772 4.75 -7.68 -24.86
CA ILE A 772 3.79 -8.78 -24.78
C ILE A 772 4.26 -9.85 -23.78
N ASN A 773 3.35 -10.27 -22.92
CA ASN A 773 3.65 -11.28 -21.90
C ASN A 773 3.51 -12.70 -22.48
N MET A 774 4.64 -13.42 -22.56
CA MET A 774 4.73 -14.79 -23.05
C MET A 774 4.59 -15.86 -21.94
N GLN A 775 4.38 -15.44 -20.66
CA GLN A 775 4.23 -16.33 -19.50
C GLN A 775 2.75 -16.49 -19.10
N ARG A 776 1.88 -16.73 -20.07
CA ARG A 776 0.42 -16.91 -19.84
C ARG A 776 0.05 -18.30 -19.36
#